data_ff60febadaef48070c4f662b99d7c8c5
#
_entry.id   ff60febadaef48070c4f662b99d7c8c5
#
_cell.length_a   1.000
_cell.length_b   1.000
_cell.length_c   1.000
_cell.angle_alpha   90.00
_cell.angle_beta   90.00
_cell.angle_gamma   90.00
#
_symmetry.space_group_name_H-M   'P 1'
#
loop_
_entity.id
_entity.type
_entity.pdbx_description
1 polymer ?
#
loop_
_entity_poly.entity_id
_entity_poly.type
_entity_poly.pdbx_seq_one_letter_code
_entity_poly.pdbx_strand_id
1 'polypeptide(L)'
;MAIKKSEIYSQIWAACDKLRGGVEPARYKDYILTLLFVKYVSDRFKSSDNWDIEVPEGGSFDDIVALKYKKNIGEGINIIIGKLAEANDLKGIIDIADFNSEELGTDKEAVDKLSGLVEIFQKPELDFTNNRAGGDDILGDAYEFLMRKFAQDSGKSKGQFYTPGEVSRIMAKVIGIDRATDPSMTVYDPACGSGSLLIRAADEAPCEISIYGQEKDNSTAGLARMNLVLHNKGAGVIVGNKSTLSAPQYKDENNPELLKTFNYIVVNPPFSDKSWMDGITIPDSYGRYSEAVLGVPPEKNGDYAWLLHVLKSLKSTGKAAVILPHGVLFRGNAEADIRKKIIDRGYIKGIIGLPANLFYGTGIPACILVLDKENAADRTGIFMIDASKGYVKDGNKNRLREQDIHKIVTTFLTMDESDPKYARFVPNEEIKVTNEYNLNIPRYIDSSEPEDLQDINAHLNGGIPETDVDSMAEYWAVYPSLKEILFQPLRPGYLRPAVGKDEVVSMITSHPEFIRHADQVDDAYARWKENVTHDLMELSRDIHPKELIAKISEQLLDDFTQVALLDKYDVYEVLMEYWAETMQDDVYAVCYDGYEAGREIAYEYVTKKKKENGQTIEVKTDKIKGFEGKLLPKALIAAHFFEEDVKALDTLRGQLDEVSAKLEELAEENGGEDGLFAQLDDLKKATISARIKVIKKDPAAKEELATLKEYMSLLDAESNYKKAIKQAEADLDTKLERKYPQLTLEEIRHLLVEEKWFAAIYSEIDAIHEAVSHHLSARVTQLVERYEYTLKECEDEVDRYEAKVKSHLERMGFAW
;
A
#
# COMPACT_ATOMS: atom_id res chain seq x y z
N MET A 1 -11.42 25.28 -4.15
CA MET A 1 -11.36 24.19 -3.16
C MET A 1 -10.42 23.12 -3.67
N ALA A 2 -9.41 22.74 -2.91
CA ALA A 2 -8.57 21.61 -3.29
C ALA A 2 -9.43 20.33 -3.25
N ILE A 3 -9.46 19.59 -4.34
CA ILE A 3 -10.20 18.31 -4.43
C ILE A 3 -9.30 17.24 -3.85
N LYS A 4 -9.82 16.45 -2.93
CA LYS A 4 -9.06 15.33 -2.35
C LYS A 4 -8.85 14.23 -3.40
N LYS A 5 -7.65 13.65 -3.42
CA LYS A 5 -7.29 12.54 -4.32
C LYS A 5 -8.23 11.34 -4.16
N SER A 6 -8.59 11.04 -2.93
CA SER A 6 -9.55 10.00 -2.56
C SER A 6 -10.97 10.23 -3.11
N GLU A 7 -11.41 11.49 -3.21
CA GLU A 7 -12.72 11.84 -3.78
C GLU A 7 -12.75 11.58 -5.28
N ILE A 8 -11.68 11.97 -6.00
CA ILE A 8 -11.53 11.68 -7.45
C ILE A 8 -11.59 10.17 -7.69
N TYR A 9 -10.81 9.38 -6.95
CA TYR A 9 -10.77 7.93 -7.09
C TYR A 9 -12.13 7.28 -6.81
N SER A 10 -12.86 7.77 -5.80
CA SER A 10 -14.20 7.30 -5.46
C SER A 10 -15.19 7.56 -6.60
N GLN A 11 -15.16 8.75 -7.22
CA GLN A 11 -16.06 9.08 -8.33
C GLN A 11 -15.74 8.26 -9.59
N ILE A 12 -14.47 8.11 -9.91
CA ILE A 12 -14.03 7.31 -11.06
C ILE A 12 -14.43 5.84 -10.86
N TRP A 13 -14.30 5.31 -9.65
CA TRP A 13 -14.74 3.95 -9.35
C TRP A 13 -16.26 3.80 -9.40
N ALA A 14 -17.01 4.79 -8.95
CA ALA A 14 -18.47 4.83 -9.09
C ALA A 14 -18.91 4.82 -10.56
N ALA A 15 -18.11 5.37 -11.48
CA ALA A 15 -18.36 5.29 -12.92
C ALA A 15 -18.19 3.84 -13.43
N CYS A 16 -17.22 3.09 -12.94
CA CYS A 16 -17.04 1.66 -13.23
C CYS A 16 -18.26 0.84 -12.77
N ASP A 17 -18.79 1.14 -11.59
CA ASP A 17 -19.97 0.44 -11.03
C ASP A 17 -21.23 0.62 -11.88
N LYS A 18 -21.35 1.72 -12.64
CA LYS A 18 -22.47 1.92 -13.59
C LYS A 18 -22.44 0.96 -14.76
N LEU A 19 -21.28 0.43 -15.13
CA LEU A 19 -21.12 -0.52 -16.24
C LEU A 19 -21.25 -1.98 -15.78
N ARG A 20 -21.17 -2.25 -14.46
CA ARG A 20 -21.33 -3.61 -13.91
C ARG A 20 -22.68 -4.21 -14.28
N GLY A 21 -22.64 -5.48 -14.68
CA GLY A 21 -23.84 -6.27 -15.01
C GLY A 21 -24.23 -6.27 -16.48
N GLY A 22 -23.51 -5.54 -17.37
CA GLY A 22 -23.78 -5.54 -18.80
C GLY A 22 -22.53 -5.64 -19.66
N VAL A 23 -21.41 -5.11 -19.20
CA VAL A 23 -20.13 -5.10 -19.91
C VAL A 23 -19.13 -6.00 -19.18
N GLU A 24 -18.23 -6.66 -19.88
CA GLU A 24 -17.15 -7.42 -19.25
C GLU A 24 -16.19 -6.50 -18.49
N PRO A 25 -15.70 -6.87 -17.29
CA PRO A 25 -14.77 -6.04 -16.52
C PRO A 25 -13.53 -5.59 -17.27
N ALA A 26 -13.00 -6.43 -18.16
CA ALA A 26 -11.86 -6.11 -19.00
C ALA A 26 -12.13 -4.97 -20.01
N ARG A 27 -13.39 -4.65 -20.29
CA ARG A 27 -13.81 -3.61 -21.24
C ARG A 27 -14.27 -2.31 -20.58
N TYR A 28 -14.55 -2.30 -19.27
CA TYR A 28 -14.90 -1.04 -18.56
C TYR A 28 -13.85 0.03 -18.78
N LYS A 29 -12.56 -0.39 -18.76
CA LYS A 29 -11.41 0.51 -18.93
C LYS A 29 -11.54 1.38 -20.18
N ASP A 30 -11.93 0.78 -21.28
CA ASP A 30 -11.97 1.47 -22.57
C ASP A 30 -13.00 2.62 -22.53
N TYR A 31 -14.18 2.40 -21.94
CA TYR A 31 -15.22 3.42 -21.79
C TYR A 31 -14.83 4.51 -20.77
N ILE A 32 -14.36 4.09 -19.58
CA ILE A 32 -14.07 5.02 -18.49
C ILE A 32 -12.84 5.87 -18.80
N LEU A 33 -11.77 5.26 -19.31
CA LEU A 33 -10.53 5.97 -19.67
C LEU A 33 -10.76 6.93 -20.83
N THR A 34 -11.57 6.56 -21.83
CA THR A 34 -11.93 7.46 -22.92
C THR A 34 -12.71 8.67 -22.42
N LEU A 35 -13.74 8.47 -21.57
CA LEU A 35 -14.51 9.60 -21.02
C LEU A 35 -13.66 10.48 -20.12
N LEU A 36 -12.79 9.88 -19.28
CA LEU A 36 -11.85 10.60 -18.45
C LEU A 36 -10.91 11.47 -19.30
N PHE A 37 -10.36 10.90 -20.36
CA PHE A 37 -9.51 11.61 -21.30
C PHE A 37 -10.23 12.80 -21.95
N VAL A 38 -11.44 12.58 -22.53
CA VAL A 38 -12.21 13.65 -23.18
C VAL A 38 -12.58 14.74 -22.18
N LYS A 39 -12.96 14.38 -20.96
CA LYS A 39 -13.26 15.33 -19.87
C LYS A 39 -12.05 16.20 -19.54
N TYR A 40 -10.91 15.57 -19.32
CA TYR A 40 -9.66 16.27 -18.99
C TYR A 40 -9.22 17.22 -20.11
N VAL A 41 -9.15 16.69 -21.33
CA VAL A 41 -8.76 17.49 -22.50
C VAL A 41 -9.67 18.70 -22.68
N SER A 42 -10.98 18.50 -22.54
CA SER A 42 -11.97 19.59 -22.64
C SER A 42 -11.80 20.63 -21.53
N ASP A 43 -11.55 20.20 -20.32
CA ASP A 43 -11.37 21.12 -19.18
C ASP A 43 -10.06 21.89 -19.29
N ARG A 44 -8.96 21.23 -19.66
CA ARG A 44 -7.66 21.88 -19.86
C ARG A 44 -7.67 22.87 -21.01
N PHE A 45 -8.32 22.57 -22.12
CA PHE A 45 -8.49 23.48 -23.25
C PHE A 45 -9.21 24.79 -22.86
N LYS A 46 -10.16 24.71 -21.90
CA LYS A 46 -10.84 25.89 -21.36
C LYS A 46 -9.93 26.78 -20.49
N SER A 47 -8.89 26.21 -19.88
CA SER A 47 -8.07 26.87 -18.88
C SER A 47 -6.68 27.28 -19.35
N SER A 48 -6.22 26.87 -20.53
CA SER A 48 -4.87 27.10 -21.04
C SER A 48 -4.87 27.46 -22.53
N ASP A 49 -4.26 28.58 -22.88
CA ASP A 49 -4.10 29.02 -24.27
C ASP A 49 -2.95 28.32 -25.03
N ASN A 50 -2.10 27.57 -24.35
CA ASN A 50 -0.93 26.90 -24.91
C ASN A 50 -0.94 25.41 -24.54
N TRP A 51 -1.67 24.62 -25.30
CA TRP A 51 -1.67 23.18 -25.12
C TRP A 51 -1.67 22.44 -26.46
N ASP A 52 -0.96 21.30 -26.52
CA ASP A 52 -0.70 20.54 -27.75
C ASP A 52 -1.94 19.83 -28.32
N ILE A 53 -3.07 19.77 -27.56
CA ILE A 53 -4.30 19.10 -27.98
C ILE A 53 -5.37 20.13 -28.33
N GLU A 54 -5.85 20.06 -29.58
CA GLU A 54 -6.95 20.88 -30.10
C GLU A 54 -8.30 20.22 -29.77
N VAL A 55 -9.24 21.01 -29.23
CA VAL A 55 -10.65 20.60 -29.08
C VAL A 55 -11.47 21.25 -30.17
N PRO A 56 -11.82 20.50 -31.25
CA PRO A 56 -12.58 21.04 -32.35
C PRO A 56 -14.03 21.36 -31.98
N GLU A 57 -14.71 22.17 -32.75
CA GLU A 57 -16.14 22.47 -32.55
C GLU A 57 -16.99 21.19 -32.59
N GLY A 58 -17.76 20.95 -31.52
CA GLY A 58 -18.51 19.72 -31.34
C GLY A 58 -17.66 18.49 -30.99
N GLY A 59 -16.45 18.69 -30.41
CA GLY A 59 -15.54 17.64 -29.93
C GLY A 59 -15.28 17.70 -28.44
N SER A 60 -16.04 18.49 -27.68
CA SER A 60 -15.83 18.72 -26.25
C SER A 60 -16.67 17.80 -25.36
N PHE A 61 -16.31 17.72 -24.08
CA PHE A 61 -17.14 17.03 -23.08
C PHE A 61 -18.51 17.72 -22.88
N ASP A 62 -18.60 19.05 -23.05
CA ASP A 62 -19.87 19.77 -22.97
C ASP A 62 -20.83 19.34 -24.08
N ASP A 63 -20.30 19.00 -25.26
CA ASP A 63 -21.12 18.44 -26.35
C ASP A 63 -21.67 17.04 -25.98
N ILE A 64 -20.89 16.23 -25.24
CA ILE A 64 -21.38 14.95 -24.69
C ILE A 64 -22.48 15.20 -23.66
N VAL A 65 -22.32 16.17 -22.77
CA VAL A 65 -23.36 16.55 -21.79
C VAL A 65 -24.66 16.93 -22.46
N ALA A 66 -24.62 17.63 -23.61
CA ALA A 66 -25.80 18.02 -24.38
C ALA A 66 -26.56 16.83 -24.99
N LEU A 67 -25.99 15.63 -24.98
CA LEU A 67 -26.61 14.39 -25.46
C LEU A 67 -27.34 13.59 -24.37
N LYS A 68 -27.26 13.99 -23.10
CA LYS A 68 -27.94 13.26 -22.02
C LYS A 68 -29.41 13.05 -22.30
N TYR A 69 -29.89 11.84 -22.00
CA TYR A 69 -31.25 11.39 -22.17
C TYR A 69 -31.79 11.39 -23.63
N LYS A 70 -30.93 11.64 -24.64
CA LYS A 70 -31.30 11.50 -26.04
C LYS A 70 -31.15 10.05 -26.51
N LYS A 71 -32.06 9.57 -27.41
CA LYS A 71 -32.03 8.18 -27.89
C LYS A 71 -30.73 7.80 -28.60
N ASN A 72 -30.07 8.76 -29.26
CA ASN A 72 -28.84 8.55 -30.01
C ASN A 72 -27.59 8.96 -29.23
N ILE A 73 -27.63 8.92 -27.90
CA ILE A 73 -26.50 9.33 -27.04
C ILE A 73 -25.21 8.57 -27.37
N GLY A 74 -25.26 7.24 -27.56
CA GLY A 74 -24.11 6.41 -27.86
C GLY A 74 -23.45 6.78 -29.19
N GLU A 75 -24.25 6.87 -30.27
CA GLU A 75 -23.77 7.32 -31.59
C GLU A 75 -23.19 8.72 -31.52
N GLY A 76 -23.86 9.64 -30.81
CA GLY A 76 -23.41 11.01 -30.64
C GLY A 76 -22.07 11.10 -29.92
N ILE A 77 -21.86 10.30 -28.85
CA ILE A 77 -20.59 10.21 -28.15
C ILE A 77 -19.48 9.73 -29.11
N ASN A 78 -19.71 8.66 -29.87
CA ASN A 78 -18.76 8.16 -30.86
C ASN A 78 -18.36 9.25 -31.89
N ILE A 79 -19.31 10.06 -32.37
CA ILE A 79 -19.05 11.15 -33.31
C ILE A 79 -18.18 12.24 -32.67
N ILE A 80 -18.46 12.62 -31.41
CA ILE A 80 -17.70 13.63 -30.68
C ILE A 80 -16.26 13.16 -30.46
N ILE A 81 -16.08 11.93 -29.99
CA ILE A 81 -14.75 11.32 -29.79
C ILE A 81 -14.01 11.21 -31.12
N GLY A 82 -14.68 10.80 -32.19
CA GLY A 82 -14.10 10.71 -33.53
C GLY A 82 -13.55 12.05 -34.04
N LYS A 83 -14.27 13.15 -33.82
CA LYS A 83 -13.81 14.50 -34.17
C LYS A 83 -12.54 14.90 -33.37
N LEU A 84 -12.54 14.65 -32.06
CA LEU A 84 -11.39 14.92 -31.22
C LEU A 84 -10.18 14.08 -31.62
N ALA A 85 -10.41 12.80 -31.95
CA ALA A 85 -9.39 11.88 -32.41
C ALA A 85 -8.77 12.31 -33.76
N GLU A 86 -9.59 12.78 -34.70
CA GLU A 86 -9.14 13.23 -36.02
C GLU A 86 -8.34 14.52 -35.95
N ALA A 87 -8.76 15.48 -35.11
CA ALA A 87 -8.05 16.76 -34.95
C ALA A 87 -6.64 16.60 -34.34
N ASN A 88 -6.38 15.49 -33.61
CA ASN A 88 -5.17 15.30 -32.83
C ASN A 88 -4.34 14.06 -33.23
N ASP A 89 -4.60 13.44 -34.37
CA ASP A 89 -3.92 12.21 -34.79
C ASP A 89 -4.07 11.04 -33.78
N LEU A 90 -5.16 11.05 -32.99
CA LEU A 90 -5.49 10.03 -31.98
C LEU A 90 -6.48 8.97 -32.47
N LYS A 91 -6.69 8.89 -33.77
CA LYS A 91 -7.60 7.92 -34.39
C LYS A 91 -7.12 6.48 -34.17
N GLY A 92 -8.04 5.61 -33.75
CA GLY A 92 -7.72 4.23 -33.34
C GLY A 92 -7.03 4.17 -31.97
N ILE A 93 -7.09 5.25 -31.19
CA ILE A 93 -6.51 5.38 -29.85
C ILE A 93 -7.59 5.68 -28.81
N ILE A 94 -8.28 6.80 -28.96
CA ILE A 94 -9.35 7.22 -28.04
C ILE A 94 -10.74 6.80 -28.51
N ASP A 95 -10.89 6.43 -29.75
CA ASP A 95 -12.14 6.00 -30.40
C ASP A 95 -12.27 4.46 -30.49
N ILE A 96 -11.59 3.72 -29.61
CA ILE A 96 -11.65 2.25 -29.54
C ILE A 96 -12.97 1.78 -28.91
N ALA A 97 -13.47 2.50 -27.91
CA ALA A 97 -14.72 2.17 -27.23
C ALA A 97 -15.92 2.56 -28.08
N ASP A 98 -16.77 1.58 -28.40
CA ASP A 98 -18.03 1.83 -29.10
C ASP A 98 -19.17 2.08 -28.09
N PHE A 99 -19.52 3.34 -27.88
CA PHE A 99 -20.60 3.75 -26.98
C PHE A 99 -22.01 3.42 -27.53
N ASN A 100 -22.10 2.94 -28.75
CA ASN A 100 -23.35 2.43 -29.35
C ASN A 100 -23.43 0.90 -29.34
N SER A 101 -22.52 0.23 -28.62
CA SER A 101 -22.49 -1.24 -28.51
C SER A 101 -23.70 -1.79 -27.75
N GLU A 102 -24.24 -2.94 -28.21
CA GLU A 102 -25.31 -3.68 -27.53
C GLU A 102 -24.93 -4.13 -26.10
N GLU A 103 -23.63 -4.21 -25.77
CA GLU A 103 -23.14 -4.54 -24.42
C GLU A 103 -23.56 -3.51 -23.36
N LEU A 104 -23.77 -2.27 -23.77
CA LEU A 104 -24.26 -1.21 -22.88
C LEU A 104 -25.76 -1.32 -22.58
N GLY A 105 -26.45 -2.26 -23.22
CA GLY A 105 -27.87 -2.45 -23.17
C GLY A 105 -28.58 -1.92 -24.43
N THR A 106 -29.86 -2.11 -24.50
CA THR A 106 -30.68 -1.67 -25.65
C THR A 106 -31.58 -0.51 -25.28
N ASP A 107 -31.84 0.38 -26.23
CA ASP A 107 -32.79 1.48 -26.10
C ASP A 107 -32.65 2.31 -24.81
N LYS A 108 -33.66 2.25 -23.95
CA LYS A 108 -33.71 3.04 -22.71
C LYS A 108 -32.58 2.66 -21.72
N GLU A 109 -32.18 1.40 -21.67
CA GLU A 109 -31.14 0.95 -20.74
C GLU A 109 -29.78 1.59 -21.10
N ALA A 110 -29.39 1.59 -22.36
CA ALA A 110 -28.19 2.24 -22.84
C ALA A 110 -28.20 3.75 -22.55
N VAL A 111 -29.36 4.41 -22.83
CA VAL A 111 -29.55 5.85 -22.58
C VAL A 111 -29.38 6.17 -21.09
N ASP A 112 -29.99 5.38 -20.20
CA ASP A 112 -29.90 5.58 -18.72
C ASP A 112 -28.50 5.33 -18.21
N LYS A 113 -27.79 4.28 -18.68
CA LYS A 113 -26.41 3.99 -18.31
C LYS A 113 -25.45 5.10 -18.74
N LEU A 114 -25.50 5.48 -20.03
CA LEU A 114 -24.60 6.51 -20.56
C LEU A 114 -24.87 7.88 -19.95
N SER A 115 -26.15 8.25 -19.77
CA SER A 115 -26.49 9.50 -19.08
C SER A 115 -25.98 9.51 -17.65
N GLY A 116 -26.10 8.39 -16.92
CA GLY A 116 -25.58 8.24 -15.56
C GLY A 116 -24.06 8.30 -15.49
N LEU A 117 -23.34 7.77 -16.49
CA LEU A 117 -21.89 7.95 -16.60
C LEU A 117 -21.52 9.42 -16.78
N VAL A 118 -22.16 10.10 -17.73
CA VAL A 118 -21.92 11.53 -17.99
C VAL A 118 -22.20 12.38 -16.74
N GLU A 119 -23.23 12.04 -15.95
CA GLU A 119 -23.54 12.73 -14.69
C GLU A 119 -22.45 12.58 -13.64
N ILE A 120 -21.78 11.41 -13.56
CA ILE A 120 -20.66 11.23 -12.66
C ILE A 120 -19.50 12.14 -13.06
N PHE A 121 -19.15 12.19 -14.35
CA PHE A 121 -18.07 13.04 -14.85
C PHE A 121 -18.40 14.55 -14.81
N GLN A 122 -19.66 14.94 -14.57
CA GLN A 122 -20.05 16.33 -14.34
C GLN A 122 -19.94 16.79 -12.88
N LYS A 123 -19.63 15.90 -11.95
CA LYS A 123 -19.51 16.26 -10.54
C LYS A 123 -18.33 17.21 -10.31
N PRO A 124 -18.43 18.12 -9.32
CA PRO A 124 -17.37 19.06 -8.99
C PRO A 124 -16.02 18.39 -8.67
N GLU A 125 -16.04 17.18 -8.11
CA GLU A 125 -14.86 16.38 -7.78
C GLU A 125 -14.09 15.92 -9.02
N LEU A 126 -14.69 15.97 -10.22
CA LEU A 126 -14.08 15.67 -11.50
C LEU A 126 -13.98 16.92 -12.42
N ASP A 127 -13.91 18.12 -11.84
CA ASP A 127 -13.64 19.35 -12.56
C ASP A 127 -12.12 19.60 -12.64
N PHE A 128 -11.56 19.41 -13.85
CA PHE A 128 -10.14 19.59 -14.11
C PHE A 128 -9.79 20.98 -14.70
N THR A 129 -10.75 21.90 -14.82
CA THR A 129 -10.55 23.26 -15.37
C THR A 129 -9.52 24.04 -14.58
N ASN A 130 -9.55 23.90 -13.26
CA ASN A 130 -8.57 24.44 -12.34
C ASN A 130 -7.83 23.28 -11.67
N ASN A 131 -6.93 22.63 -12.40
CA ASN A 131 -6.12 21.59 -11.79
C ASN A 131 -5.23 22.22 -10.71
N ARG A 132 -5.67 22.10 -9.46
CA ARG A 132 -5.22 22.89 -8.31
C ARG A 132 -3.92 22.37 -7.71
N ALA A 133 -3.47 21.21 -8.14
CA ALA A 133 -2.18 20.68 -7.79
C ALA A 133 -1.15 21.15 -8.82
N GLY A 134 -0.65 22.37 -8.65
CA GLY A 134 0.44 22.89 -9.48
C GLY A 134 1.65 21.96 -9.38
N GLY A 135 1.88 21.17 -10.43
CA GLY A 135 3.01 20.25 -10.53
C GLY A 135 2.72 18.78 -10.17
N ASP A 136 1.58 18.44 -9.57
CA ASP A 136 1.20 17.03 -9.35
C ASP A 136 0.24 16.53 -10.42
N ASP A 137 0.54 15.37 -10.94
CA ASP A 137 -0.25 14.69 -11.95
C ASP A 137 -1.36 13.87 -11.31
N ILE A 138 -2.34 14.56 -10.70
CA ILE A 138 -3.52 13.90 -10.06
C ILE A 138 -4.25 13.01 -11.07
N LEU A 139 -4.26 13.40 -12.34
CA LEU A 139 -4.96 12.65 -13.35
C LEU A 139 -4.19 11.42 -13.81
N GLY A 140 -2.88 11.54 -13.98
CA GLY A 140 -2.03 10.38 -14.23
C GLY A 140 -2.09 9.38 -13.08
N ASP A 141 -2.10 9.85 -11.84
CA ASP A 141 -2.32 9.02 -10.66
C ASP A 141 -3.72 8.35 -10.68
N ALA A 142 -4.77 9.07 -11.11
CA ALA A 142 -6.11 8.51 -11.27
C ALA A 142 -6.16 7.45 -12.39
N TYR A 143 -5.45 7.69 -13.49
CA TYR A 143 -5.28 6.71 -14.56
C TYR A 143 -4.56 5.45 -14.05
N GLU A 144 -3.46 5.60 -13.32
CA GLU A 144 -2.74 4.47 -12.74
C GLU A 144 -3.58 3.71 -11.70
N PHE A 145 -4.35 4.43 -10.87
CA PHE A 145 -5.30 3.82 -9.95
C PHE A 145 -6.29 2.92 -10.70
N LEU A 146 -6.89 3.40 -11.78
CA LEU A 146 -7.80 2.62 -12.62
C LEU A 146 -7.09 1.41 -13.23
N MET A 147 -5.90 1.60 -13.82
CA MET A 147 -5.13 0.51 -14.42
C MET A 147 -4.80 -0.58 -13.41
N ARG A 148 -4.42 -0.21 -12.18
CA ARG A 148 -4.19 -1.14 -11.08
C ARG A 148 -5.45 -1.92 -10.72
N LYS A 149 -6.59 -1.23 -10.57
CA LYS A 149 -7.89 -1.86 -10.23
C LYS A 149 -8.35 -2.80 -11.34
N PHE A 150 -8.23 -2.41 -12.60
CA PHE A 150 -8.56 -3.29 -13.73
C PHE A 150 -7.63 -4.50 -13.84
N ALA A 151 -6.35 -4.35 -13.52
CA ALA A 151 -5.41 -5.46 -13.46
C ALA A 151 -5.76 -6.46 -12.34
N GLN A 152 -6.26 -5.96 -11.20
CA GLN A 152 -6.76 -6.79 -10.10
C GLN A 152 -8.03 -7.57 -10.49
N ASP A 153 -9.00 -6.92 -11.13
CA ASP A 153 -10.30 -7.51 -11.46
C ASP A 153 -10.26 -8.46 -12.66
N SER A 154 -9.36 -8.23 -13.63
CA SER A 154 -9.36 -8.96 -14.91
C SER A 154 -8.88 -10.41 -14.83
N GLY A 155 -8.21 -10.84 -13.76
CA GLY A 155 -7.86 -12.24 -13.41
C GLY A 155 -7.26 -13.15 -14.51
N LYS A 156 -7.31 -12.75 -15.77
CA LYS A 156 -7.03 -13.55 -16.96
C LYS A 156 -5.80 -13.16 -17.76
N SER A 157 -5.22 -12.00 -17.60
CA SER A 157 -4.02 -11.60 -18.36
C SER A 157 -2.76 -11.78 -17.55
N LYS A 158 -1.91 -12.64 -18.02
CA LYS A 158 -0.61 -13.09 -17.52
C LYS A 158 0.39 -11.94 -17.26
N GLY A 159 0.19 -11.09 -16.25
CA GLY A 159 1.22 -10.11 -15.84
C GLY A 159 1.75 -9.13 -16.92
N GLN A 160 1.16 -9.17 -18.11
CA GLN A 160 1.67 -8.50 -19.30
C GLN A 160 1.16 -7.07 -19.50
N PHE A 161 0.26 -6.62 -18.64
CA PHE A 161 -0.51 -5.40 -18.90
C PHE A 161 -0.13 -4.21 -18.04
N TYR A 162 0.32 -4.45 -16.81
CA TYR A 162 0.64 -3.41 -15.85
C TYR A 162 1.76 -3.85 -14.90
N THR A 163 2.81 -3.06 -14.85
CA THR A 163 3.89 -3.22 -13.86
C THR A 163 3.49 -2.49 -12.57
N PRO A 164 3.55 -3.13 -11.39
CA PRO A 164 3.29 -2.43 -10.14
C PRO A 164 4.10 -1.14 -10.01
N GLY A 165 3.46 -0.06 -9.59
CA GLY A 165 4.07 1.27 -9.52
C GLY A 165 5.32 1.31 -8.65
N GLU A 166 5.31 0.57 -7.54
CA GLU A 166 6.44 0.39 -6.64
C GLU A 166 7.67 -0.23 -7.34
N VAL A 167 7.46 -1.24 -8.19
CA VAL A 167 8.55 -1.85 -8.95
C VAL A 167 9.07 -0.92 -10.04
N SER A 168 8.17 -0.18 -10.68
CA SER A 168 8.54 0.83 -11.68
C SER A 168 9.43 1.92 -11.09
N ARG A 169 9.15 2.37 -9.87
CA ARG A 169 9.97 3.35 -9.14
C ARG A 169 11.36 2.81 -8.80
N ILE A 170 11.45 1.56 -8.33
CA ILE A 170 12.75 0.92 -8.09
C ILE A 170 13.58 0.89 -9.38
N MET A 171 12.98 0.40 -10.48
CA MET A 171 13.67 0.28 -11.77
C MET A 171 14.18 1.64 -12.26
N ALA A 172 13.37 2.66 -12.17
CA ALA A 172 13.73 4.01 -12.58
C ALA A 172 14.97 4.54 -11.81
N LYS A 173 14.96 4.39 -10.50
CA LYS A 173 16.04 4.90 -9.63
C LYS A 173 17.35 4.11 -9.78
N VAL A 174 17.31 2.79 -9.85
CA VAL A 174 18.53 1.95 -9.90
C VAL A 174 19.32 2.06 -11.21
N ILE A 175 18.70 2.53 -12.30
CA ILE A 175 19.41 2.79 -13.56
C ILE A 175 20.14 4.14 -13.60
N GLY A 176 19.94 5.00 -12.57
CA GLY A 176 20.60 6.31 -12.48
C GLY A 176 20.11 7.30 -13.53
N ILE A 177 18.83 7.27 -13.89
CA ILE A 177 18.22 8.20 -14.84
C ILE A 177 18.12 9.64 -14.24
N ASP A 178 18.14 9.76 -12.91
CA ASP A 178 18.25 10.98 -12.13
C ASP A 178 19.52 11.80 -12.47
N ARG A 179 20.48 11.18 -13.14
CA ARG A 179 21.73 11.82 -13.63
C ARG A 179 21.66 12.26 -15.07
N ALA A 180 20.51 12.16 -15.72
CA ALA A 180 20.33 12.64 -17.07
C ALA A 180 20.48 14.16 -17.11
N THR A 181 21.40 14.69 -17.93
CA THR A 181 21.75 16.11 -17.98
C THR A 181 21.37 16.78 -19.30
N ASP A 182 20.89 16.00 -20.27
CA ASP A 182 20.68 16.45 -21.64
C ASP A 182 19.34 15.93 -22.19
N PRO A 183 18.46 16.82 -22.69
CA PRO A 183 17.19 16.43 -23.31
C PRO A 183 17.32 15.45 -24.50
N SER A 184 18.50 15.36 -25.12
CA SER A 184 18.77 14.38 -26.18
C SER A 184 18.97 12.94 -25.67
N MET A 185 19.04 12.74 -24.34
CA MET A 185 19.05 11.41 -23.77
C MET A 185 17.72 10.71 -24.00
N THR A 186 17.76 9.40 -24.08
CA THR A 186 16.62 8.60 -24.50
C THR A 186 16.33 7.50 -23.51
N VAL A 187 15.04 7.28 -23.23
CA VAL A 187 14.55 6.11 -22.50
C VAL A 187 13.67 5.25 -23.43
N TYR A 188 13.81 3.96 -23.34
CA TYR A 188 13.12 2.99 -24.19
C TYR A 188 12.51 1.84 -23.39
N ASP A 189 11.28 1.49 -23.73
CA ASP A 189 10.64 0.25 -23.28
C ASP A 189 10.21 -0.59 -24.50
N PRO A 190 10.83 -1.74 -24.75
CA PRO A 190 10.52 -2.62 -25.88
C PRO A 190 9.20 -3.41 -25.72
N ALA A 191 8.55 -3.39 -24.56
CA ALA A 191 7.27 -4.03 -24.27
C ALA A 191 6.42 -3.14 -23.34
N CYS A 192 6.18 -1.90 -23.80
CA CYS A 192 5.78 -0.80 -22.91
C CYS A 192 4.39 -0.94 -22.27
N GLY A 193 3.56 -1.89 -22.71
CA GLY A 193 2.24 -2.10 -22.15
C GLY A 193 1.42 -0.80 -22.14
N SER A 194 0.92 -0.38 -20.98
CA SER A 194 0.21 0.89 -20.77
C SER A 194 1.11 2.13 -20.71
N GLY A 195 2.43 1.97 -20.83
CA GLY A 195 3.40 3.05 -20.75
C GLY A 195 3.75 3.51 -19.33
N SER A 196 3.12 2.97 -18.29
CA SER A 196 3.31 3.42 -16.91
C SER A 196 4.76 3.31 -16.42
N LEU A 197 5.44 2.18 -16.70
CA LEU A 197 6.87 2.02 -16.36
C LEU A 197 7.74 3.06 -17.08
N LEU A 198 7.46 3.30 -18.33
CA LEU A 198 8.21 4.25 -19.17
C LEU A 198 8.04 5.70 -18.70
N ILE A 199 6.82 6.08 -18.33
CA ILE A 199 6.51 7.39 -17.78
C ILE A 199 7.22 7.59 -16.43
N ARG A 200 7.12 6.61 -15.53
CA ARG A 200 7.80 6.67 -14.22
C ARG A 200 9.31 6.80 -14.37
N ALA A 201 9.91 6.08 -15.33
CA ALA A 201 11.32 6.24 -15.60
C ALA A 201 11.66 7.65 -16.11
N ALA A 202 10.84 8.20 -16.99
CA ALA A 202 11.05 9.56 -17.49
C ALA A 202 10.81 10.66 -16.42
N ASP A 203 9.95 10.41 -15.44
CA ASP A 203 9.67 11.36 -14.34
C ASP A 203 10.83 11.47 -13.34
N GLU A 204 11.65 10.44 -13.22
CA GLU A 204 12.86 10.48 -12.37
C GLU A 204 14.01 11.27 -13.02
N ALA A 205 13.92 11.60 -14.33
CA ALA A 205 14.92 12.42 -14.98
C ALA A 205 14.78 13.90 -14.58
N PRO A 206 15.88 14.61 -14.28
CA PRO A 206 15.84 16.01 -13.87
C PRO A 206 15.56 17.00 -15.04
N CYS A 207 15.49 16.47 -16.25
CA CYS A 207 15.13 17.22 -17.45
C CYS A 207 14.23 16.36 -18.35
N GLU A 208 13.48 16.99 -19.24
CA GLU A 208 12.72 16.25 -20.24
C GLU A 208 13.65 15.47 -21.17
N ILE A 209 13.43 14.15 -21.26
CA ILE A 209 14.19 13.26 -22.13
C ILE A 209 13.27 12.62 -23.17
N SER A 210 13.86 12.15 -24.28
CA SER A 210 13.08 11.53 -25.36
C SER A 210 12.61 10.13 -24.99
N ILE A 211 11.29 9.91 -25.10
CA ILE A 211 10.59 8.68 -24.70
C ILE A 211 10.28 7.82 -25.94
N TYR A 212 10.62 6.54 -25.87
CA TYR A 212 10.36 5.56 -26.93
C TYR A 212 9.72 4.31 -26.35
N GLY A 213 8.63 3.82 -26.95
CA GLY A 213 7.97 2.59 -26.55
C GLY A 213 7.53 1.75 -27.75
N GLN A 214 7.59 0.43 -27.63
CA GLN A 214 7.01 -0.46 -28.61
C GLN A 214 6.10 -1.47 -27.94
N GLU A 215 4.89 -1.67 -28.51
CA GLU A 215 3.89 -2.61 -28.00
C GLU A 215 3.27 -3.42 -29.14
N LYS A 216 3.11 -4.73 -28.92
CA LYS A 216 2.57 -5.64 -29.92
C LYS A 216 1.06 -5.46 -30.10
N ASP A 217 0.33 -5.24 -29.00
CA ASP A 217 -1.11 -5.03 -29.02
C ASP A 217 -1.46 -3.57 -29.31
N ASN A 218 -2.28 -3.33 -30.33
CA ASN A 218 -2.59 -1.97 -30.76
C ASN A 218 -3.46 -1.21 -29.78
N SER A 219 -4.40 -1.89 -29.10
CA SER A 219 -5.26 -1.28 -28.09
C SER A 219 -4.41 -0.83 -26.90
N THR A 220 -3.51 -1.68 -26.43
CA THR A 220 -2.58 -1.37 -25.35
C THR A 220 -1.62 -0.24 -25.72
N ALA A 221 -1.11 -0.20 -26.96
CA ALA A 221 -0.30 0.92 -27.45
C ALA A 221 -1.11 2.24 -27.48
N GLY A 222 -2.41 2.18 -27.81
CA GLY A 222 -3.32 3.32 -27.71
C GLY A 222 -3.43 3.84 -26.28
N LEU A 223 -3.60 2.93 -25.30
CA LEU A 223 -3.60 3.30 -23.88
C LEU A 223 -2.28 3.95 -23.45
N ALA A 224 -1.13 3.44 -23.91
CA ALA A 224 0.18 4.04 -23.62
C ALA A 224 0.30 5.47 -24.16
N ARG A 225 -0.16 5.75 -25.39
CA ARG A 225 -0.18 7.10 -25.95
C ARG A 225 -1.11 8.03 -25.17
N MET A 226 -2.31 7.56 -24.83
CA MET A 226 -3.24 8.31 -23.99
C MET A 226 -2.61 8.64 -22.63
N ASN A 227 -1.93 7.67 -22.03
CA ASN A 227 -1.25 7.84 -20.75
C ASN A 227 -0.14 8.90 -20.85
N LEU A 228 0.69 8.88 -21.89
CA LEU A 228 1.71 9.91 -22.14
C LEU A 228 1.10 11.31 -22.22
N VAL A 229 -0.02 11.47 -22.92
CA VAL A 229 -0.72 12.76 -23.02
C VAL A 229 -1.22 13.23 -21.66
N LEU A 230 -1.82 12.34 -20.87
CA LEU A 230 -2.34 12.63 -19.54
C LEU A 230 -1.23 13.11 -18.58
N HIS A 231 -0.01 12.60 -18.75
CA HIS A 231 1.19 12.99 -17.98
C HIS A 231 2.00 14.12 -18.61
N ASN A 232 1.43 14.88 -19.54
CA ASN A 232 2.12 15.98 -20.27
C ASN A 232 3.41 15.52 -21.00
N LYS A 233 3.46 14.27 -21.43
CA LYS A 233 4.60 13.69 -22.19
C LYS A 233 4.19 13.29 -23.60
N GLY A 234 3.28 14.03 -24.21
CA GLY A 234 2.69 13.74 -25.52
C GLY A 234 3.71 13.65 -26.68
N ALA A 235 4.89 14.25 -26.53
CA ALA A 235 6.00 14.11 -27.49
C ALA A 235 6.64 12.71 -27.52
N GLY A 236 6.31 11.82 -26.58
CA GLY A 236 6.80 10.44 -26.56
C GLY A 236 6.29 9.61 -27.74
N VAL A 237 7.15 8.78 -28.31
CA VAL A 237 6.84 7.99 -29.49
C VAL A 237 6.55 6.54 -29.11
N ILE A 238 5.27 6.12 -29.25
CA ILE A 238 4.85 4.74 -29.04
C ILE A 238 4.44 4.11 -30.38
N VAL A 239 5.06 2.99 -30.72
CA VAL A 239 4.71 2.20 -31.90
C VAL A 239 3.89 0.99 -31.48
N GLY A 240 2.68 0.87 -32.05
CA GLY A 240 1.76 -0.25 -31.84
C GLY A 240 1.75 -1.27 -32.98
N ASN A 241 1.08 -2.40 -32.76
CA ASN A 241 0.79 -3.43 -33.77
C ASN A 241 2.02 -4.07 -34.42
N LYS A 242 3.17 -4.08 -33.72
CA LYS A 242 4.42 -4.70 -34.20
C LYS A 242 5.15 -5.36 -33.04
N SER A 243 5.47 -6.63 -33.20
CA SER A 243 6.30 -7.35 -32.23
C SER A 243 7.72 -6.80 -32.22
N THR A 244 8.24 -6.43 -31.07
CA THR A 244 9.62 -5.97 -30.91
C THR A 244 10.64 -7.03 -31.29
N LEU A 245 10.34 -8.29 -31.02
CA LEU A 245 11.28 -9.39 -31.33
C LEU A 245 11.33 -9.71 -32.84
N SER A 246 10.17 -9.78 -33.52
CA SER A 246 10.15 -10.12 -34.94
C SER A 246 10.20 -8.91 -35.89
N ALA A 247 9.74 -7.76 -35.45
CA ALA A 247 9.65 -6.54 -36.25
C ALA A 247 9.99 -5.28 -35.44
N PRO A 248 11.22 -5.15 -34.93
CA PRO A 248 11.66 -3.96 -34.20
C PRO A 248 11.54 -2.72 -35.09
N GLN A 249 10.92 -1.65 -34.55
CA GLN A 249 10.63 -0.45 -35.34
C GLN A 249 11.69 0.63 -35.21
N TYR A 250 12.39 0.67 -34.08
CA TYR A 250 13.44 1.67 -33.86
C TYR A 250 14.76 1.21 -34.44
N LYS A 251 15.15 1.87 -35.51
CA LYS A 251 16.38 1.58 -36.26
C LYS A 251 17.34 2.75 -36.21
N ASP A 252 18.60 2.49 -36.42
CA ASP A 252 19.60 3.54 -36.52
C ASP A 252 19.29 4.44 -37.73
N GLU A 253 19.39 5.73 -37.56
CA GLU A 253 19.01 6.72 -38.58
C GLU A 253 19.98 6.70 -39.80
N ASN A 254 21.23 6.32 -39.58
CA ASN A 254 22.25 6.26 -40.61
C ASN A 254 22.36 4.87 -41.26
N ASN A 255 21.92 3.84 -40.53
CA ASN A 255 21.97 2.46 -41.03
C ASN A 255 20.73 1.66 -40.57
N PRO A 256 19.66 1.60 -41.38
CA PRO A 256 18.43 0.88 -41.05
C PRO A 256 18.57 -0.63 -40.81
N GLU A 257 19.72 -1.23 -41.11
CA GLU A 257 20.03 -2.62 -40.79
C GLU A 257 20.46 -2.79 -39.33
N LEU A 258 20.73 -1.70 -38.61
CA LEU A 258 21.06 -1.69 -37.21
C LEU A 258 19.86 -1.18 -36.38
N LEU A 259 19.81 -1.64 -35.12
CA LEU A 259 18.85 -1.12 -34.16
C LEU A 259 19.33 0.24 -33.62
N LYS A 260 18.37 1.16 -33.37
CA LYS A 260 18.63 2.37 -32.59
C LYS A 260 19.11 1.97 -31.20
N THR A 261 20.06 2.70 -30.65
CA THR A 261 20.55 2.50 -29.29
C THR A 261 20.13 3.61 -28.38
N PHE A 262 19.81 3.25 -27.11
CA PHE A 262 19.23 4.12 -26.11
C PHE A 262 20.17 4.28 -24.92
N ASN A 263 20.03 5.41 -24.20
CA ASN A 263 20.78 5.68 -22.96
C ASN A 263 20.26 4.82 -21.82
N TYR A 264 18.91 4.76 -21.70
CA TYR A 264 18.22 4.03 -20.65
C TYR A 264 17.21 3.08 -21.27
N ILE A 265 17.09 1.88 -20.70
CA ILE A 265 16.04 0.91 -21.06
C ILE A 265 15.41 0.37 -19.78
N VAL A 266 14.09 0.40 -19.73
CA VAL A 266 13.30 -0.25 -18.67
C VAL A 266 12.32 -1.20 -19.34
N VAL A 267 12.14 -2.40 -18.81
CA VAL A 267 11.19 -3.34 -19.42
C VAL A 267 10.73 -4.41 -18.44
N ASN A 268 9.43 -4.68 -18.49
CA ASN A 268 8.79 -5.85 -17.90
C ASN A 268 8.25 -6.73 -19.05
N PRO A 269 9.07 -7.59 -19.67
CA PRO A 269 8.65 -8.37 -20.82
C PRO A 269 7.72 -9.51 -20.41
N PRO A 270 6.96 -10.11 -21.37
CA PRO A 270 6.18 -11.31 -21.12
C PRO A 270 7.05 -12.45 -20.61
N PHE A 271 6.73 -13.01 -19.41
CA PHE A 271 7.52 -14.10 -18.83
C PHE A 271 7.35 -15.40 -19.58
N SER A 272 8.48 -16.04 -19.87
CA SER A 272 8.58 -17.39 -20.48
C SER A 272 7.73 -17.52 -21.75
N ASP A 273 7.78 -16.52 -22.64
CA ASP A 273 7.06 -16.52 -23.91
C ASP A 273 7.50 -17.73 -24.76
N LYS A 274 6.54 -18.60 -25.05
CA LYS A 274 6.77 -19.83 -25.82
C LYS A 274 6.75 -19.60 -27.34
N SER A 275 6.27 -18.44 -27.78
CA SER A 275 6.10 -18.05 -29.19
C SER A 275 7.02 -16.90 -29.58
N TRP A 276 8.08 -16.66 -28.84
CA TRP A 276 8.99 -15.54 -29.09
C TRP A 276 9.66 -15.57 -30.46
N MET A 277 9.85 -16.79 -31.02
CA MET A 277 10.49 -17.01 -32.34
C MET A 277 9.56 -16.76 -33.53
N ASP A 278 8.27 -16.57 -33.32
CA ASP A 278 7.32 -16.40 -34.42
C ASP A 278 7.69 -15.19 -35.29
N GLY A 279 7.98 -15.46 -36.58
CA GLY A 279 8.41 -14.46 -37.53
C GLY A 279 9.89 -14.06 -37.44
N ILE A 280 10.73 -14.78 -36.69
CA ILE A 280 12.17 -14.54 -36.56
C ILE A 280 12.94 -15.61 -37.37
N THR A 281 13.90 -15.16 -38.17
CA THR A 281 14.84 -16.05 -38.87
C THR A 281 16.18 -16.06 -38.13
N ILE A 282 16.77 -17.23 -37.93
CA ILE A 282 18.08 -17.37 -37.28
C ILE A 282 19.13 -17.72 -38.39
N PRO A 283 20.25 -17.01 -38.43
CA PRO A 283 20.66 -15.88 -37.59
C PRO A 283 19.81 -14.64 -37.84
N ASP A 284 19.54 -13.91 -36.72
CA ASP A 284 18.75 -12.69 -36.74
C ASP A 284 19.47 -11.58 -37.55
N SER A 285 18.71 -10.86 -38.38
CA SER A 285 19.23 -9.79 -39.23
C SER A 285 19.91 -8.65 -38.48
N TYR A 286 19.47 -8.41 -37.24
CA TYR A 286 20.05 -7.38 -36.35
C TYR A 286 21.21 -7.93 -35.50
N GLY A 287 21.55 -9.22 -35.60
CA GLY A 287 22.62 -9.85 -34.83
C GLY A 287 22.37 -9.93 -33.33
N ARG A 288 21.11 -10.03 -32.90
CA ARG A 288 20.73 -10.27 -31.49
C ARG A 288 20.95 -11.73 -31.11
N TYR A 289 20.51 -12.64 -31.98
CA TYR A 289 20.48 -14.10 -31.77
C TYR A 289 21.50 -14.77 -32.67
N SER A 290 22.73 -14.93 -32.17
CA SER A 290 23.85 -15.50 -32.92
C SER A 290 24.82 -16.19 -31.96
N GLU A 291 25.18 -17.44 -32.28
CA GLU A 291 26.18 -18.21 -31.54
C GLU A 291 27.55 -17.50 -31.50
N ALA A 292 27.89 -16.77 -32.56
CA ALA A 292 29.14 -16.02 -32.65
C ALA A 292 29.19 -14.81 -31.72
N VAL A 293 28.04 -14.33 -31.22
CA VAL A 293 27.98 -13.13 -30.36
C VAL A 293 27.67 -13.52 -28.90
N LEU A 294 26.41 -13.77 -28.56
CA LEU A 294 25.99 -14.15 -27.20
C LEU A 294 25.31 -15.52 -27.15
N GLY A 295 24.73 -15.99 -28.27
CA GLY A 295 24.01 -17.24 -28.35
C GLY A 295 22.61 -17.11 -28.90
N VAL A 296 21.93 -18.24 -29.04
CA VAL A 296 20.51 -18.32 -29.46
C VAL A 296 19.72 -18.84 -28.27
N PRO A 297 18.68 -18.07 -27.76
CA PRO A 297 17.83 -18.53 -26.67
C PRO A 297 17.06 -19.81 -27.04
N PRO A 298 16.59 -20.59 -26.03
CA PRO A 298 15.77 -21.77 -26.26
C PRO A 298 14.49 -21.43 -27.04
N GLU A 299 14.10 -22.27 -27.98
CA GLU A 299 12.93 -22.06 -28.84
C GLU A 299 11.63 -21.78 -28.07
N LYS A 300 11.45 -22.43 -26.94
CA LYS A 300 10.20 -22.35 -26.13
C LYS A 300 10.31 -21.48 -24.87
N ASN A 301 11.33 -20.61 -24.80
CA ASN A 301 11.47 -19.67 -23.71
C ASN A 301 12.14 -18.37 -24.18
N GLY A 302 11.37 -17.28 -24.18
CA GLY A 302 11.78 -15.97 -24.68
C GLY A 302 12.50 -15.07 -23.68
N ASP A 303 12.69 -15.46 -22.41
CA ASP A 303 13.24 -14.59 -21.39
C ASP A 303 14.61 -14.00 -21.82
N TYR A 304 15.51 -14.85 -22.31
CA TYR A 304 16.78 -14.39 -22.83
C TYR A 304 16.68 -13.69 -24.18
N ALA A 305 15.64 -13.93 -24.98
CA ALA A 305 15.44 -13.19 -26.23
C ALA A 305 15.19 -11.71 -25.97
N TRP A 306 14.40 -11.39 -24.97
CA TRP A 306 14.20 -10.03 -24.50
C TRP A 306 15.48 -9.41 -23.94
N LEU A 307 16.22 -10.15 -23.10
CA LEU A 307 17.49 -9.68 -22.54
C LEU A 307 18.52 -9.35 -23.63
N LEU A 308 18.64 -10.21 -24.66
CA LEU A 308 19.55 -9.98 -25.81
C LEU A 308 19.10 -8.80 -26.67
N HIS A 309 17.78 -8.58 -26.85
CA HIS A 309 17.27 -7.39 -27.52
C HIS A 309 17.62 -6.11 -26.75
N VAL A 310 17.43 -6.09 -25.44
CA VAL A 310 17.82 -4.98 -24.56
C VAL A 310 19.31 -4.70 -24.70
N LEU A 311 20.15 -5.71 -24.56
CA LEU A 311 21.59 -5.54 -24.69
C LEU A 311 22.00 -5.01 -26.09
N LYS A 312 21.32 -5.42 -27.16
CA LYS A 312 21.61 -4.91 -28.49
C LYS A 312 21.17 -3.46 -28.71
N SER A 313 20.07 -3.07 -28.07
CA SER A 313 19.50 -1.71 -28.14
C SER A 313 20.08 -0.74 -27.12
N LEU A 314 21.03 -1.16 -26.30
CA LEU A 314 21.66 -0.34 -25.28
C LEU A 314 22.96 0.29 -25.79
N LYS A 315 23.14 1.61 -25.61
CA LYS A 315 24.40 2.32 -25.94
C LYS A 315 25.57 1.72 -25.16
N SER A 316 26.80 2.02 -25.60
CA SER A 316 28.03 1.57 -24.92
C SER A 316 28.19 2.07 -23.49
N THR A 317 27.54 3.19 -23.15
CA THR A 317 27.44 3.76 -21.79
C THR A 317 26.03 3.62 -21.22
N GLY A 318 25.17 2.86 -21.88
CA GLY A 318 23.76 2.76 -21.53
C GLY A 318 23.50 1.83 -20.33
N LYS A 319 22.40 2.09 -19.63
CA LYS A 319 21.97 1.36 -18.44
C LYS A 319 20.55 0.84 -18.63
N ALA A 320 20.26 -0.34 -18.08
CA ALA A 320 18.92 -0.90 -18.19
C ALA A 320 18.50 -1.65 -16.91
N ALA A 321 17.19 -1.66 -16.64
CA ALA A 321 16.57 -2.53 -15.65
C ALA A 321 15.57 -3.45 -16.36
N VAL A 322 15.70 -4.75 -16.16
CA VAL A 322 14.90 -5.77 -16.82
C VAL A 322 14.30 -6.70 -15.78
N ILE A 323 12.96 -6.79 -15.74
CA ILE A 323 12.27 -7.73 -14.86
C ILE A 323 12.23 -9.10 -15.56
N LEU A 324 12.68 -10.13 -14.85
CA LEU A 324 12.68 -11.50 -15.37
C LEU A 324 12.35 -12.50 -14.23
N PRO A 325 11.80 -13.68 -14.54
CA PRO A 325 11.58 -14.72 -13.53
C PRO A 325 12.92 -15.25 -13.00
N HIS A 326 12.99 -15.63 -11.74
CA HIS A 326 14.23 -16.14 -11.09
C HIS A 326 14.91 -17.26 -11.87
N GLY A 327 14.16 -18.03 -12.66
CA GLY A 327 14.70 -19.10 -13.50
C GLY A 327 15.87 -18.68 -14.41
N VAL A 328 15.90 -17.42 -14.89
CA VAL A 328 16.99 -16.91 -15.74
C VAL A 328 18.35 -16.93 -15.03
N LEU A 329 18.34 -16.92 -13.69
CA LEU A 329 19.54 -16.89 -12.88
C LEU A 329 20.27 -18.25 -12.84
N PHE A 330 19.55 -19.37 -13.08
CA PHE A 330 20.12 -20.71 -12.87
C PHE A 330 19.75 -21.76 -13.90
N ARG A 331 18.82 -21.53 -14.84
CA ARG A 331 18.49 -22.52 -15.87
C ARG A 331 19.72 -22.88 -16.70
N GLY A 332 19.81 -24.17 -17.08
CA GLY A 332 20.93 -24.74 -17.81
C GLY A 332 20.86 -24.59 -19.32
N ASN A 333 21.68 -25.36 -20.06
CA ASN A 333 21.77 -25.41 -21.51
C ASN A 333 22.05 -24.03 -22.15
N ALA A 334 21.41 -23.71 -23.27
CA ALA A 334 21.61 -22.46 -24.01
C ALA A 334 21.53 -21.20 -23.13
N GLU A 335 20.62 -21.17 -22.12
CA GLU A 335 20.52 -20.04 -21.20
C GLU A 335 21.77 -19.91 -20.31
N ALA A 336 22.38 -21.02 -19.87
CA ALA A 336 23.62 -20.99 -19.11
C ALA A 336 24.78 -20.45 -19.95
N ASP A 337 24.88 -20.86 -21.23
CA ASP A 337 25.93 -20.39 -22.14
C ASP A 337 25.82 -18.90 -22.42
N ILE A 338 24.60 -18.41 -22.64
CA ILE A 338 24.32 -16.97 -22.81
C ILE A 338 24.65 -16.20 -21.56
N ARG A 339 24.20 -16.68 -20.39
CA ARG A 339 24.45 -16.07 -19.07
C ARG A 339 25.94 -15.94 -18.79
N LYS A 340 26.72 -17.02 -19.05
CA LYS A 340 28.16 -17.01 -18.96
C LYS A 340 28.80 -15.89 -19.76
N LYS A 341 28.43 -15.81 -21.06
CA LYS A 341 28.94 -14.77 -21.96
C LYS A 341 28.59 -13.35 -21.54
N ILE A 342 27.40 -13.13 -20.93
CA ILE A 342 26.96 -11.83 -20.41
C ILE A 342 27.78 -11.45 -19.14
N ILE A 343 27.99 -12.41 -18.24
CA ILE A 343 28.81 -12.22 -17.02
C ILE A 343 30.27 -11.94 -17.40
N ASP A 344 30.84 -12.69 -18.36
CA ASP A 344 32.22 -12.49 -18.80
C ASP A 344 32.46 -11.11 -19.43
N ARG A 345 31.41 -10.49 -20.00
CA ARG A 345 31.47 -9.12 -20.53
C ARG A 345 31.21 -8.04 -19.44
N GLY A 346 30.91 -8.45 -18.22
CA GLY A 346 30.66 -7.55 -17.10
C GLY A 346 29.37 -6.71 -17.26
N TYR A 347 28.37 -7.13 -18.06
CA TYR A 347 27.18 -6.32 -18.34
C TYR A 347 26.18 -6.27 -17.20
N ILE A 348 26.22 -7.24 -16.27
CA ILE A 348 25.34 -7.26 -15.10
C ILE A 348 26.00 -6.46 -13.96
N LYS A 349 25.39 -5.34 -13.57
CA LYS A 349 25.83 -4.54 -12.42
C LYS A 349 25.28 -5.10 -11.13
N GLY A 350 23.99 -5.51 -11.14
CA GLY A 350 23.37 -6.08 -9.96
C GLY A 350 22.11 -6.87 -10.24
N ILE A 351 21.64 -7.54 -9.20
CA ILE A 351 20.43 -8.39 -9.20
C ILE A 351 19.65 -8.09 -7.94
N ILE A 352 18.36 -7.78 -8.10
CA ILE A 352 17.45 -7.52 -6.98
C ILE A 352 16.36 -8.58 -7.02
N GLY A 353 16.33 -9.47 -6.02
CA GLY A 353 15.28 -10.47 -5.84
C GLY A 353 14.05 -9.83 -5.22
N LEU A 354 12.88 -9.99 -5.87
CA LEU A 354 11.62 -9.42 -5.45
C LEU A 354 10.73 -10.46 -4.75
N PRO A 355 9.76 -10.04 -3.91
CA PRO A 355 8.78 -10.92 -3.31
C PRO A 355 7.97 -11.69 -4.36
N ALA A 356 7.57 -12.92 -4.03
CA ALA A 356 6.58 -13.67 -4.82
C ALA A 356 5.22 -12.96 -4.80
N ASN A 357 4.33 -13.30 -5.72
CA ASN A 357 2.96 -12.75 -5.80
C ASN A 357 2.87 -11.22 -5.96
N LEU A 358 3.93 -10.54 -6.39
CA LEU A 358 3.94 -9.10 -6.60
C LEU A 358 3.25 -8.70 -7.92
N PHE A 359 3.47 -9.48 -8.98
CA PHE A 359 2.94 -9.18 -10.31
C PHE A 359 1.53 -9.73 -10.53
N TYR A 360 0.68 -8.96 -11.24
CA TYR A 360 -0.68 -9.38 -11.56
C TYR A 360 -0.67 -10.58 -12.55
N GLY A 361 -1.59 -11.51 -12.36
CA GLY A 361 -1.73 -12.69 -13.21
C GLY A 361 -0.68 -13.79 -13.02
N THR A 362 0.31 -13.62 -12.12
CA THR A 362 1.30 -14.66 -11.80
C THR A 362 1.66 -14.62 -10.32
N GLY A 363 2.00 -15.80 -9.77
CA GLY A 363 2.58 -15.93 -8.43
C GLY A 363 4.11 -16.16 -8.45
N ILE A 364 4.72 -16.14 -9.63
CA ILE A 364 6.14 -16.48 -9.81
C ILE A 364 7.00 -15.37 -9.23
N PRO A 365 8.02 -15.70 -8.40
CA PRO A 365 8.98 -14.70 -7.96
C PRO A 365 9.83 -14.21 -9.14
N ALA A 366 10.03 -12.89 -9.18
CA ALA A 366 10.84 -12.24 -10.22
C ALA A 366 12.02 -11.50 -9.63
N CYS A 367 12.98 -11.16 -10.46
CA CYS A 367 14.12 -10.34 -10.12
C CYS A 367 14.26 -9.19 -11.12
N ILE A 368 14.89 -8.10 -10.68
CA ILE A 368 15.35 -7.03 -11.55
C ILE A 368 16.82 -7.29 -11.87
N LEU A 369 17.14 -7.48 -13.14
CA LEU A 369 18.51 -7.47 -13.64
C LEU A 369 18.89 -6.04 -13.99
N VAL A 370 19.86 -5.49 -13.29
CA VAL A 370 20.39 -4.16 -13.59
C VAL A 370 21.62 -4.31 -14.47
N LEU A 371 21.50 -3.85 -15.72
CA LEU A 371 22.54 -3.88 -16.73
C LEU A 371 23.21 -2.52 -16.82
N ASP A 372 24.51 -2.51 -16.93
CA ASP A 372 25.30 -1.31 -17.12
C ASP A 372 26.50 -1.62 -18.01
N LYS A 373 26.54 -1.04 -19.19
CA LYS A 373 27.65 -1.24 -20.14
C LYS A 373 28.83 -0.29 -19.89
N GLU A 374 28.60 0.78 -19.12
CA GLU A 374 29.64 1.72 -18.77
C GLU A 374 30.67 1.01 -17.86
N ASN A 375 31.94 1.08 -18.25
CA ASN A 375 33.05 0.46 -17.52
C ASN A 375 32.84 -1.05 -17.25
N ALA A 376 32.08 -1.75 -18.10
CA ALA A 376 31.75 -3.15 -17.90
C ALA A 376 32.95 -4.08 -17.88
N ALA A 377 34.02 -3.75 -18.63
CA ALA A 377 35.27 -4.54 -18.68
C ALA A 377 36.03 -4.56 -17.34
N ASP A 378 35.85 -3.52 -16.54
CA ASP A 378 36.54 -3.35 -15.23
C ASP A 378 35.68 -3.88 -14.05
N ARG A 379 34.49 -4.40 -14.32
CA ARG A 379 33.57 -4.87 -13.26
C ARG A 379 34.07 -6.17 -12.64
N THR A 380 34.33 -6.15 -11.33
CA THR A 380 34.91 -7.23 -10.56
C THR A 380 33.92 -8.20 -9.92
N GLY A 381 32.61 -7.87 -9.94
CA GLY A 381 31.56 -8.69 -9.36
C GLY A 381 30.16 -8.15 -9.66
N ILE A 382 29.17 -8.74 -9.01
CA ILE A 382 27.75 -8.39 -9.13
C ILE A 382 27.20 -8.08 -7.75
N PHE A 383 26.52 -6.94 -7.59
CA PHE A 383 25.83 -6.61 -6.36
C PHE A 383 24.47 -7.29 -6.32
N MET A 384 24.19 -8.05 -5.26
CA MET A 384 22.95 -8.81 -5.11
C MET A 384 22.17 -8.33 -3.89
N ILE A 385 20.86 -8.22 -4.04
CA ILE A 385 19.90 -7.90 -2.97
C ILE A 385 18.82 -8.99 -2.95
N ASP A 386 18.54 -9.53 -1.75
CA ASP A 386 17.38 -10.37 -1.48
C ASP A 386 16.29 -9.57 -0.76
N ALA A 387 15.40 -8.94 -1.53
CA ALA A 387 14.25 -8.21 -1.01
C ALA A 387 12.98 -9.08 -0.91
N SER A 388 13.11 -10.40 -1.00
CA SER A 388 11.97 -11.34 -1.08
C SER A 388 11.05 -11.32 0.14
N LYS A 389 11.51 -10.81 1.29
CA LYS A 389 10.76 -10.78 2.57
C LYS A 389 10.12 -9.42 2.90
N GLY A 390 10.54 -8.32 2.25
CA GLY A 390 9.99 -6.98 2.47
C GLY A 390 8.70 -6.76 1.68
N TYR A 391 7.53 -6.97 2.30
CA TYR A 391 6.23 -6.70 1.69
C TYR A 391 5.09 -6.74 2.70
N VAL A 392 3.94 -6.18 2.31
CA VAL A 392 2.65 -6.36 2.98
C VAL A 392 1.66 -7.09 2.09
N LYS A 393 0.65 -7.69 2.69
CA LYS A 393 -0.47 -8.31 1.96
C LYS A 393 -1.45 -7.23 1.48
N ASP A 394 -1.77 -7.27 0.17
CA ASP A 394 -2.83 -6.48 -0.44
C ASP A 394 -3.83 -7.46 -1.11
N GLY A 395 -4.80 -7.90 -0.35
CA GLY A 395 -5.72 -8.96 -0.75
C GLY A 395 -4.99 -10.29 -1.00
N ASN A 396 -5.04 -10.79 -2.23
CA ASN A 396 -4.37 -12.02 -2.65
C ASN A 396 -2.97 -11.77 -3.26
N LYS A 397 -2.49 -10.54 -3.23
CA LYS A 397 -1.19 -10.12 -3.75
C LYS A 397 -0.28 -9.62 -2.63
N ASN A 398 0.99 -9.50 -2.95
CA ASN A 398 1.96 -8.79 -2.12
C ASN A 398 2.17 -7.40 -2.72
N ARG A 399 2.48 -6.42 -1.89
CA ARG A 399 2.80 -5.04 -2.26
C ARG A 399 4.03 -4.59 -1.50
N LEU A 400 4.94 -3.89 -2.16
CA LEU A 400 6.06 -3.22 -1.50
C LEU A 400 5.57 -1.95 -0.83
N ARG A 401 6.05 -1.70 0.38
CA ARG A 401 5.83 -0.47 1.13
C ARG A 401 6.82 0.60 0.68
N GLU A 402 6.63 1.82 1.09
CA GLU A 402 7.58 2.91 0.82
C GLU A 402 8.96 2.62 1.42
N GLN A 403 9.01 2.08 2.63
CA GLN A 403 10.25 1.61 3.27
C GLN A 403 10.97 0.53 2.45
N ASP A 404 10.25 -0.41 1.88
CA ASP A 404 10.85 -1.50 1.09
C ASP A 404 11.49 -0.94 -0.19
N ILE A 405 10.80 0.00 -0.85
CA ILE A 405 11.30 0.69 -2.05
C ILE A 405 12.57 1.48 -1.69
N HIS A 406 12.51 2.27 -0.63
CA HIS A 406 13.62 3.12 -0.20
C HIS A 406 14.83 2.27 0.19
N LYS A 407 14.64 1.21 0.98
CA LYS A 407 15.70 0.28 1.39
C LYS A 407 16.38 -0.36 0.18
N ILE A 408 15.60 -0.89 -0.78
CA ILE A 408 16.15 -1.50 -2.00
C ILE A 408 16.99 -0.49 -2.77
N VAL A 409 16.44 0.71 -3.03
CA VAL A 409 17.09 1.72 -3.84
C VAL A 409 18.36 2.24 -3.18
N THR A 410 18.30 2.60 -1.90
CA THR A 410 19.45 3.13 -1.16
C THR A 410 20.55 2.09 -1.06
N THR A 411 20.23 0.86 -0.64
CA THR A 411 21.18 -0.25 -0.57
C THR A 411 21.84 -0.51 -1.92
N PHE A 412 21.10 -0.47 -3.03
CA PHE A 412 21.65 -0.69 -4.36
C PHE A 412 22.57 0.45 -4.82
N LEU A 413 22.18 1.71 -4.60
CA LEU A 413 22.94 2.87 -5.06
C LEU A 413 24.22 3.09 -4.25
N THR A 414 24.20 2.79 -2.97
CA THR A 414 25.37 2.89 -2.07
C THR A 414 26.22 1.61 -2.03
N MET A 415 25.70 0.50 -2.60
CA MET A 415 26.29 -0.85 -2.47
C MET A 415 26.52 -1.22 -1.00
N ASP A 416 25.53 -0.96 -0.15
CA ASP A 416 25.62 -1.21 1.28
C ASP A 416 25.50 -2.71 1.60
N GLU A 417 26.54 -3.26 2.24
CA GLU A 417 26.64 -4.65 2.70
C GLU A 417 26.52 -4.79 4.23
N SER A 418 26.04 -3.76 4.91
CA SER A 418 25.92 -3.76 6.37
C SER A 418 25.01 -4.87 6.90
N ASP A 419 23.99 -5.25 6.12
CA ASP A 419 23.15 -6.43 6.39
C ASP A 419 23.47 -7.56 5.38
N PRO A 420 24.35 -8.51 5.73
CA PRO A 420 24.73 -9.60 4.83
C PRO A 420 23.59 -10.61 4.56
N LYS A 421 22.49 -10.58 5.31
CA LYS A 421 21.27 -11.36 5.05
C LYS A 421 20.36 -10.70 4.01
N TYR A 422 20.63 -9.43 3.68
CA TYR A 422 19.86 -8.64 2.75
C TYR A 422 20.61 -8.33 1.44
N ALA A 423 21.89 -7.92 1.54
CA ALA A 423 22.66 -7.51 0.37
C ALA A 423 24.12 -7.93 0.46
N ARG A 424 24.70 -8.22 -0.72
CA ARG A 424 26.10 -8.62 -0.82
C ARG A 424 26.69 -8.28 -2.18
N PHE A 425 27.94 -7.79 -2.22
CA PHE A 425 28.75 -7.76 -3.41
C PHE A 425 29.42 -9.12 -3.64
N VAL A 426 29.10 -9.78 -4.74
CA VAL A 426 29.61 -11.11 -5.05
C VAL A 426 30.72 -11.02 -6.09
N PRO A 427 31.97 -11.38 -5.74
CA PRO A 427 33.11 -11.33 -6.65
C PRO A 427 32.95 -12.28 -7.84
N ASN A 428 33.48 -11.87 -8.98
CA ASN A 428 33.46 -12.69 -10.20
C ASN A 428 34.11 -14.08 -10.01
N GLU A 429 35.10 -14.22 -9.15
CA GLU A 429 35.74 -15.51 -8.87
C GLU A 429 34.76 -16.50 -8.22
N GLU A 430 33.98 -16.02 -7.22
CA GLU A 430 32.95 -16.83 -6.58
C GLU A 430 31.85 -17.24 -7.54
N ILE A 431 31.40 -16.31 -8.41
CA ILE A 431 30.38 -16.58 -9.43
C ILE A 431 30.88 -17.61 -10.46
N LYS A 432 32.09 -17.41 -10.98
CA LYS A 432 32.59 -18.17 -12.13
C LYS A 432 33.15 -19.54 -11.74
N VAL A 433 33.89 -19.59 -10.63
CA VAL A 433 34.62 -20.80 -10.19
C VAL A 433 33.78 -21.62 -9.21
N THR A 434 33.33 -21.02 -8.12
CA THR A 434 32.63 -21.74 -7.06
C THR A 434 31.20 -22.12 -7.45
N ASN A 435 30.48 -21.21 -8.13
CA ASN A 435 29.08 -21.38 -8.47
C ASN A 435 28.80 -21.62 -9.96
N GLU A 436 29.84 -21.85 -10.79
CA GLU A 436 29.71 -22.21 -12.21
C GLU A 436 28.74 -21.32 -12.98
N TYR A 437 28.80 -19.99 -12.77
CA TYR A 437 27.92 -18.97 -13.37
C TYR A 437 26.44 -19.09 -12.97
N ASN A 438 26.10 -19.82 -11.93
CA ASN A 438 24.77 -19.86 -11.35
C ASN A 438 24.59 -18.62 -10.48
N LEU A 439 23.57 -17.81 -10.77
CA LEU A 439 23.28 -16.53 -10.07
C LEU A 439 22.11 -16.65 -9.11
N ASN A 440 21.69 -17.86 -8.71
CA ASN A 440 20.58 -18.02 -7.78
C ASN A 440 20.92 -17.36 -6.43
N ILE A 441 20.15 -16.35 -6.05
CA ILE A 441 20.42 -15.46 -4.89
C ILE A 441 20.67 -16.24 -3.60
N PRO A 442 19.86 -17.27 -3.22
CA PRO A 442 20.10 -18.03 -1.99
C PRO A 442 21.45 -18.78 -1.90
N ARG A 443 22.24 -18.83 -2.98
CA ARG A 443 23.61 -19.34 -2.95
C ARG A 443 24.62 -18.35 -2.38
N TYR A 444 24.25 -17.08 -2.36
CA TYR A 444 25.10 -15.96 -2.01
C TYR A 444 24.62 -15.20 -0.77
N ILE A 445 23.32 -15.16 -0.56
CA ILE A 445 22.67 -14.49 0.56
C ILE A 445 21.76 -15.51 1.24
N ASP A 446 22.08 -15.85 2.48
CA ASP A 446 21.25 -16.68 3.33
C ASP A 446 20.34 -15.77 4.18
N SER A 447 19.14 -15.52 3.66
CA SER A 447 18.11 -14.75 4.35
C SER A 447 17.25 -15.61 5.26
N SER A 448 17.57 -16.90 5.45
CA SER A 448 16.83 -17.78 6.36
C SER A 448 16.97 -17.33 7.82
N GLU A 449 15.90 -17.51 8.58
CA GLU A 449 16.02 -17.37 10.03
C GLU A 449 16.71 -18.60 10.60
N PRO A 450 17.59 -18.43 11.62
CA PRO A 450 18.19 -19.55 12.32
C PRO A 450 17.11 -20.48 12.87
N GLU A 451 17.31 -21.80 12.73
CA GLU A 451 16.42 -22.75 13.38
C GLU A 451 16.49 -22.59 14.91
N ASP A 452 15.34 -22.49 15.55
CA ASP A 452 15.25 -22.42 17.02
C ASP A 452 15.37 -23.82 17.62
N LEU A 453 16.61 -24.33 17.65
CA LEU A 453 16.93 -25.68 18.14
C LEU A 453 16.79 -25.75 19.65
N GLN A 454 16.20 -26.84 20.15
CA GLN A 454 16.07 -27.10 21.58
C GLN A 454 17.25 -27.93 22.09
N ASP A 455 17.76 -27.57 23.27
CA ASP A 455 18.85 -28.27 23.91
C ASP A 455 18.35 -29.44 24.77
N ILE A 456 18.67 -30.67 24.35
CA ILE A 456 18.28 -31.89 25.06
C ILE A 456 18.86 -31.93 26.51
N ASN A 457 20.07 -31.44 26.70
CA ASN A 457 20.69 -31.43 28.02
C ASN A 457 20.01 -30.48 28.99
N ALA A 458 19.46 -29.37 28.48
CA ALA A 458 18.61 -28.45 29.24
C ALA A 458 17.32 -29.12 29.69
N HIS A 459 16.67 -29.91 28.85
CA HIS A 459 15.46 -30.66 29.17
C HIS A 459 15.73 -31.83 30.17
N LEU A 460 16.93 -32.39 30.17
CA LEU A 460 17.30 -33.47 31.10
C LEU A 460 17.77 -32.98 32.46
N ASN A 461 18.56 -31.93 32.46
CA ASN A 461 19.29 -31.51 33.65
C ASN A 461 18.92 -30.07 34.12
N GLY A 462 18.01 -29.42 33.47
CA GLY A 462 17.52 -28.09 33.79
C GLY A 462 18.45 -26.95 33.34
N GLY A 463 17.88 -25.77 33.30
CA GLY A 463 18.57 -24.51 32.94
C GLY A 463 18.41 -24.15 31.47
N ILE A 464 18.42 -22.87 31.18
CA ILE A 464 18.33 -22.25 29.84
C ILE A 464 19.74 -22.21 29.26
N PRO A 465 19.98 -22.72 28.03
CA PRO A 465 21.30 -22.60 27.41
C PRO A 465 21.74 -21.14 27.28
N GLU A 466 22.99 -20.85 27.63
CA GLU A 466 23.57 -19.51 27.49
C GLU A 466 23.56 -19.07 26.02
N THR A 467 23.72 -20.01 25.08
CA THR A 467 23.64 -19.74 23.64
C THR A 467 22.26 -19.22 23.20
N ASP A 468 21.18 -19.72 23.82
CA ASP A 468 19.81 -19.26 23.50
C ASP A 468 19.59 -17.83 24.01
N VAL A 469 20.16 -17.50 25.18
CA VAL A 469 20.12 -16.14 25.73
C VAL A 469 21.01 -15.21 24.90
N ASP A 470 22.21 -15.68 24.49
CA ASP A 470 23.14 -14.91 23.66
C ASP A 470 22.63 -14.67 22.22
N SER A 471 21.66 -15.46 21.76
CA SER A 471 21.01 -15.21 20.47
C SER A 471 20.30 -13.84 20.41
N MET A 472 20.00 -13.24 21.56
CA MET A 472 19.45 -11.89 21.72
C MET A 472 20.55 -10.82 21.89
N ALA A 473 21.72 -11.00 21.27
CA ALA A 473 22.90 -10.15 21.47
C ALA A 473 22.64 -8.67 21.15
N GLU A 474 21.77 -8.37 20.18
CA GLU A 474 21.38 -7.01 19.83
C GLU A 474 20.73 -6.25 21.00
N TYR A 475 19.85 -6.93 21.77
CA TYR A 475 19.25 -6.36 22.98
C TYR A 475 20.27 -6.18 24.08
N TRP A 476 21.17 -7.16 24.28
CA TRP A 476 22.19 -7.08 25.31
C TRP A 476 23.28 -6.04 25.02
N ALA A 477 23.44 -5.65 23.76
CA ALA A 477 24.32 -4.54 23.39
C ALA A 477 23.75 -3.19 23.86
N VAL A 478 22.41 -3.05 23.87
CA VAL A 478 21.69 -1.83 24.32
C VAL A 478 21.36 -1.88 25.81
N TYR A 479 21.02 -3.07 26.33
CA TYR A 479 20.60 -3.31 27.72
C TYR A 479 21.54 -4.32 28.45
N PRO A 480 22.84 -4.01 28.62
CA PRO A 480 23.80 -5.00 29.12
C PRO A 480 23.51 -5.45 30.55
N SER A 481 23.04 -4.56 31.44
CA SER A 481 22.74 -4.94 32.83
C SER A 481 21.39 -5.65 32.98
N LEU A 482 20.46 -5.48 32.02
CA LEU A 482 19.19 -6.17 32.02
C LEU A 482 19.37 -7.70 31.89
N LYS A 483 20.34 -8.17 31.10
CA LYS A 483 20.67 -9.60 30.97
C LYS A 483 20.98 -10.22 32.32
N GLU A 484 21.80 -9.55 33.16
CA GLU A 484 22.20 -10.05 34.47
C GLU A 484 21.04 -10.04 35.50
N ILE A 485 20.09 -9.16 35.32
CA ILE A 485 18.86 -9.09 36.15
C ILE A 485 17.89 -10.21 35.81
N LEU A 486 17.72 -10.50 34.51
CA LEU A 486 16.78 -11.51 34.03
C LEU A 486 17.31 -12.94 34.20
N PHE A 487 18.64 -13.15 34.12
CA PHE A 487 19.25 -14.45 34.13
C PHE A 487 20.42 -14.54 35.10
N GLN A 488 20.53 -15.66 35.82
CA GLN A 488 21.64 -15.96 36.73
C GLN A 488 22.31 -17.28 36.35
N PRO A 489 23.63 -17.42 36.57
CA PRO A 489 24.32 -18.68 36.36
C PRO A 489 23.72 -19.82 37.19
N LEU A 490 23.50 -20.98 36.58
CA LEU A 490 23.03 -22.21 37.21
C LEU A 490 24.15 -23.28 37.23
N ARG A 491 24.69 -23.58 36.08
CA ARG A 491 25.79 -24.54 35.85
C ARG A 491 26.56 -24.10 34.58
N PRO A 492 27.77 -24.62 34.33
CA PRO A 492 28.55 -24.21 33.18
C PRO A 492 27.75 -24.27 31.86
N GLY A 493 27.63 -23.13 31.18
CA GLY A 493 26.89 -22.98 29.93
C GLY A 493 25.37 -22.92 30.06
N TYR A 494 24.82 -22.86 31.29
CA TYR A 494 23.38 -22.80 31.54
C TYR A 494 23.02 -21.78 32.61
N LEU A 495 21.94 -21.05 32.33
CA LEU A 495 21.42 -19.99 33.19
C LEU A 495 20.07 -20.43 33.78
N ARG A 496 19.65 -19.74 34.81
CA ARG A 496 18.27 -19.85 35.36
C ARG A 496 17.59 -18.48 35.31
N PRO A 497 16.25 -18.41 35.15
CA PRO A 497 15.57 -17.16 35.31
C PRO A 497 15.76 -16.63 36.74
N ALA A 498 15.98 -15.34 36.86
CA ALA A 498 16.11 -14.65 38.13
C ALA A 498 14.82 -13.97 38.58
N VAL A 499 13.84 -13.84 37.63
CA VAL A 499 12.53 -13.24 37.85
C VAL A 499 11.42 -14.21 37.43
N GLY A 500 10.23 -14.07 37.97
CA GLY A 500 9.06 -14.82 37.58
C GLY A 500 8.59 -14.41 36.19
N LYS A 501 8.01 -15.36 35.43
CA LYS A 501 7.54 -15.06 34.07
C LYS A 501 6.55 -13.89 34.01
N ASP A 502 5.71 -13.74 35.01
CA ASP A 502 4.71 -12.66 35.09
C ASP A 502 5.36 -11.27 35.40
N GLU A 503 6.61 -11.28 35.85
CA GLU A 503 7.38 -10.07 36.20
C GLU A 503 8.30 -9.60 35.07
N VAL A 504 8.52 -10.43 34.04
CA VAL A 504 9.49 -10.12 32.96
C VAL A 504 9.16 -8.80 32.28
N VAL A 505 7.90 -8.59 31.87
CA VAL A 505 7.49 -7.34 31.17
C VAL A 505 7.75 -6.12 32.02
N SER A 506 7.28 -6.15 33.28
CA SER A 506 7.43 -5.01 34.20
C SER A 506 8.91 -4.74 34.52
N MET A 507 9.73 -5.77 34.62
CA MET A 507 11.16 -5.64 34.83
C MET A 507 11.87 -4.98 33.66
N ILE A 508 11.51 -5.35 32.42
CA ILE A 508 12.08 -4.75 31.20
C ILE A 508 11.65 -3.28 31.10
N THR A 509 10.35 -3.00 31.16
CA THR A 509 9.82 -1.66 30.93
C THR A 509 10.21 -0.65 32.01
N SER A 510 10.42 -1.11 33.27
CA SER A 510 10.88 -0.25 34.37
C SER A 510 12.40 -0.13 34.47
N HIS A 511 13.16 -0.85 33.63
CA HIS A 511 14.61 -0.86 33.69
C HIS A 511 15.22 0.48 33.26
N PRO A 512 16.22 1.02 33.97
CA PRO A 512 16.83 2.31 33.63
C PRO A 512 17.46 2.37 32.24
N GLU A 513 17.95 1.25 31.70
CA GLU A 513 18.50 1.19 30.34
C GLU A 513 17.39 1.28 29.29
N PHE A 514 16.24 0.67 29.55
CA PHE A 514 15.08 0.77 28.68
C PHE A 514 14.49 2.19 28.67
N ILE A 515 14.38 2.82 29.85
CA ILE A 515 13.93 4.21 29.97
C ILE A 515 14.89 5.15 29.22
N ARG A 516 16.21 4.96 29.36
CA ARG A 516 17.19 5.76 28.61
C ARG A 516 17.11 5.56 27.12
N HIS A 517 16.74 4.38 26.67
CA HIS A 517 16.52 4.12 25.25
C HIS A 517 15.24 4.83 24.74
N ALA A 518 14.16 4.89 25.55
CA ALA A 518 13.00 5.70 25.25
C ALA A 518 13.36 7.20 25.13
N ASP A 519 14.19 7.73 26.06
CA ASP A 519 14.70 9.11 25.97
C ASP A 519 15.47 9.35 24.64
N GLN A 520 16.21 8.36 24.12
CA GLN A 520 16.90 8.48 22.82
C GLN A 520 15.93 8.54 21.63
N VAL A 521 14.84 7.78 21.69
CA VAL A 521 13.76 7.83 20.68
C VAL A 521 13.09 9.20 20.70
N ASP A 522 12.77 9.70 21.90
CA ASP A 522 12.19 11.03 22.11
C ASP A 522 13.10 12.15 21.60
N ASP A 523 14.39 12.08 21.90
CA ASP A 523 15.38 13.04 21.43
C ASP A 523 15.52 13.02 19.90
N ALA A 524 15.49 11.84 19.27
CA ALA A 524 15.54 11.71 17.82
C ALA A 524 14.30 12.32 17.17
N TYR A 525 13.13 12.01 17.70
CA TYR A 525 11.88 12.59 17.25
C TYR A 525 11.83 14.11 17.44
N ALA A 526 12.28 14.61 18.59
CA ALA A 526 12.30 16.04 18.88
C ALA A 526 13.22 16.81 17.91
N ARG A 527 14.40 16.26 17.57
CA ARG A 527 15.31 16.85 16.56
C ARG A 527 14.65 16.94 15.20
N TRP A 528 14.05 15.82 14.74
CA TRP A 528 13.31 15.82 13.47
C TRP A 528 12.20 16.87 13.48
N LYS A 529 11.38 16.88 14.52
CA LYS A 529 10.28 17.82 14.69
C LYS A 529 10.76 19.27 14.61
N GLU A 530 11.81 19.63 15.34
CA GLU A 530 12.41 20.97 15.32
C GLU A 530 12.85 21.38 13.90
N ASN A 531 13.50 20.44 13.17
CA ASN A 531 14.02 20.70 11.83
C ASN A 531 12.92 20.93 10.79
N VAL A 532 11.78 20.25 10.91
CA VAL A 532 10.71 20.30 9.89
C VAL A 532 9.54 21.23 10.26
N THR A 533 9.44 21.68 11.52
CA THR A 533 8.33 22.53 11.99
C THR A 533 8.17 23.78 11.15
N HIS A 534 9.27 24.47 10.82
CA HIS A 534 9.18 25.69 10.03
C HIS A 534 8.56 25.45 8.64
N ASP A 535 8.99 24.41 7.95
CA ASP A 535 8.46 24.06 6.62
C ASP A 535 6.97 23.74 6.68
N LEU A 536 6.51 23.04 7.74
CA LEU A 536 5.12 22.65 7.93
C LEU A 536 4.21 23.77 8.46
N MET A 537 4.78 24.79 9.12
CA MET A 537 4.03 25.95 9.62
C MET A 537 3.87 27.06 8.58
N GLU A 538 4.69 27.08 7.51
CA GLU A 538 4.73 28.12 6.49
C GLU A 538 4.37 27.59 5.09
N LEU A 539 3.45 26.62 5.02
CA LEU A 539 2.97 26.09 3.75
C LEU A 539 2.32 27.16 2.88
N SER A 540 2.68 27.19 1.60
CA SER A 540 2.19 28.15 0.61
C SER A 540 2.06 27.51 -0.77
N ARG A 541 1.52 28.26 -1.74
CA ARG A 541 1.37 27.79 -3.13
C ARG A 541 2.67 27.49 -3.87
N ASP A 542 3.79 28.03 -3.38
CA ASP A 542 5.10 27.82 -3.99
C ASP A 542 5.77 26.52 -3.54
N ILE A 543 5.19 25.85 -2.55
CA ILE A 543 5.70 24.58 -2.03
C ILE A 543 5.14 23.41 -2.85
N HIS A 544 6.06 22.55 -3.32
CA HIS A 544 5.72 21.31 -4.00
C HIS A 544 5.59 20.16 -2.99
N PRO A 545 4.39 19.60 -2.75
CA PRO A 545 4.19 18.56 -1.74
C PRO A 545 5.07 17.32 -1.90
N LYS A 546 5.43 16.94 -3.15
CA LYS A 546 6.37 15.83 -3.39
C LYS A 546 7.78 16.11 -2.92
N GLU A 547 8.25 17.34 -3.08
CA GLU A 547 9.57 17.76 -2.59
C GLU A 547 9.56 17.88 -1.07
N LEU A 548 8.46 18.37 -0.50
CA LEU A 548 8.29 18.47 0.93
C LEU A 548 8.36 17.10 1.59
N ILE A 549 7.56 16.12 1.15
CA ILE A 549 7.58 14.78 1.76
C ILE A 549 8.94 14.11 1.57
N ALA A 550 9.57 14.25 0.42
CA ALA A 550 10.91 13.72 0.20
C ALA A 550 11.92 14.31 1.21
N LYS A 551 11.87 15.64 1.44
CA LYS A 551 12.73 16.31 2.40
C LYS A 551 12.52 15.84 3.83
N ILE A 552 11.27 15.89 4.31
CA ILE A 552 10.97 15.58 5.72
C ILE A 552 11.12 14.09 6.05
N SER A 553 10.89 13.20 5.08
CA SER A 553 11.07 11.76 5.28
C SER A 553 12.55 11.34 5.28
N GLU A 554 13.39 11.91 4.42
CA GLU A 554 14.85 11.70 4.48
C GLU A 554 15.44 12.21 5.80
N GLN A 555 14.97 13.38 6.28
CA GLN A 555 15.40 13.91 7.57
C GLN A 555 15.02 12.98 8.72
N LEU A 556 13.80 12.39 8.70
CA LEU A 556 13.37 11.44 9.71
C LEU A 556 14.26 10.19 9.72
N LEU A 557 14.55 9.65 8.54
CA LEU A 557 15.40 8.48 8.38
C LEU A 557 16.83 8.74 8.89
N ASP A 558 17.37 9.94 8.63
CA ASP A 558 18.69 10.35 9.10
C ASP A 558 18.72 10.48 10.63
N ASP A 559 17.72 11.15 11.24
CA ASP A 559 17.65 11.36 12.69
C ASP A 559 17.50 10.05 13.46
N PHE A 560 16.87 9.01 12.88
CA PHE A 560 16.72 7.70 13.49
C PHE A 560 17.82 6.69 13.13
N THR A 561 18.78 7.03 12.28
CA THR A 561 19.86 6.10 11.86
C THR A 561 20.72 5.62 13.02
N GLN A 562 20.83 6.40 14.11
CA GLN A 562 21.65 6.06 15.28
C GLN A 562 20.83 5.48 16.45
N VAL A 563 19.54 5.32 16.32
CA VAL A 563 18.68 4.73 17.37
C VAL A 563 18.73 3.22 17.22
N ALA A 564 19.37 2.55 18.16
CA ALA A 564 19.51 1.09 18.14
C ALA A 564 18.14 0.40 18.33
N LEU A 565 18.02 -0.86 17.90
CA LEU A 565 16.81 -1.70 18.01
C LEU A 565 15.58 -1.20 17.27
N LEU A 566 15.56 0.01 16.75
CA LEU A 566 14.52 0.49 15.85
C LEU A 566 15.06 0.45 14.41
N ASP A 567 14.35 -0.25 13.50
CA ASP A 567 14.67 -0.14 12.08
C ASP A 567 14.23 1.24 11.59
N LYS A 568 15.16 2.06 11.15
CA LYS A 568 14.90 3.40 10.61
C LYS A 568 13.90 3.39 9.45
N TYR A 569 13.81 2.28 8.73
CA TYR A 569 12.86 2.12 7.64
C TYR A 569 11.43 1.89 8.14
N ASP A 570 11.25 1.23 9.30
CA ASP A 570 9.93 1.12 9.93
C ASP A 570 9.45 2.50 10.41
N VAL A 571 10.34 3.31 10.98
CA VAL A 571 10.03 4.70 11.36
C VAL A 571 9.71 5.57 10.12
N TYR A 572 10.46 5.38 9.03
CA TYR A 572 10.18 6.03 7.75
C TYR A 572 8.79 5.68 7.21
N GLU A 573 8.38 4.41 7.32
CA GLU A 573 7.05 3.98 6.85
C GLU A 573 5.92 4.63 7.65
N VAL A 574 6.08 4.86 8.94
CA VAL A 574 5.08 5.59 9.76
C VAL A 574 4.73 6.93 9.11
N LEU A 575 5.75 7.72 8.76
CA LEU A 575 5.51 9.00 8.11
C LEU A 575 4.90 8.83 6.72
N MET A 576 5.38 7.87 5.93
CA MET A 576 4.92 7.67 4.56
C MET A 576 3.47 7.16 4.49
N GLU A 577 3.07 6.26 5.40
CA GLU A 577 1.70 5.78 5.51
C GLU A 577 0.77 6.90 5.97
N TYR A 578 1.16 7.63 7.02
CA TYR A 578 0.39 8.77 7.52
C TYR A 578 0.25 9.88 6.46
N TRP A 579 1.32 10.13 5.68
CA TRP A 579 1.28 11.02 4.53
C TRP A 579 0.25 10.56 3.49
N ALA A 580 0.31 9.31 3.08
CA ALA A 580 -0.55 8.78 2.04
C ALA A 580 -2.04 8.76 2.44
N GLU A 581 -2.34 8.51 3.72
CA GLU A 581 -3.71 8.38 4.22
C GLU A 581 -4.35 9.72 4.61
N THR A 582 -3.55 10.66 5.14
CA THR A 582 -4.09 11.86 5.77
C THR A 582 -3.36 13.14 5.38
N MET A 583 -2.04 13.20 5.63
CA MET A 583 -1.28 14.44 5.60
C MET A 583 -1.17 15.03 4.19
N GLN A 584 -1.10 14.20 3.15
CA GLN A 584 -1.02 14.65 1.77
C GLN A 584 -2.21 15.53 1.39
N ASP A 585 -3.44 15.06 1.64
CA ASP A 585 -4.67 15.82 1.32
C ASP A 585 -4.73 17.14 2.11
N ASP A 586 -4.28 17.14 3.36
CA ASP A 586 -4.22 18.33 4.21
C ASP A 586 -3.22 19.36 3.67
N VAL A 587 -2.00 18.91 3.33
CA VAL A 587 -0.94 19.77 2.76
C VAL A 587 -1.41 20.40 1.45
N TYR A 588 -2.03 19.63 0.57
CA TYR A 588 -2.62 20.18 -0.65
C TYR A 588 -3.69 21.23 -0.36
N ALA A 589 -4.59 20.95 0.60
CA ALA A 589 -5.63 21.90 0.99
C ALA A 589 -5.01 23.22 1.50
N VAL A 590 -3.99 23.12 2.35
CA VAL A 590 -3.32 24.32 2.91
C VAL A 590 -2.52 25.05 1.84
N CYS A 591 -1.73 24.38 1.01
CA CYS A 591 -0.96 24.99 -0.06
C CYS A 591 -1.87 25.75 -1.03
N TYR A 592 -3.07 25.27 -1.27
CA TYR A 592 -3.99 25.84 -2.24
C TYR A 592 -4.96 26.88 -1.67
N ASP A 593 -5.66 26.54 -0.60
CA ASP A 593 -6.73 27.35 0.03
C ASP A 593 -6.21 28.14 1.25
N GLY A 594 -4.97 27.92 1.70
CA GLY A 594 -4.40 28.52 2.90
C GLY A 594 -4.85 27.83 4.18
N TYR A 595 -4.28 28.21 5.33
CA TYR A 595 -4.68 27.70 6.64
C TYR A 595 -6.12 28.09 7.02
N GLU A 596 -6.70 29.08 6.34
CA GLU A 596 -8.14 29.44 6.48
C GLU A 596 -9.08 28.28 6.21
N ALA A 597 -8.67 27.30 5.42
CA ALA A 597 -9.41 26.05 5.19
C ALA A 597 -9.75 25.31 6.49
N GLY A 598 -8.97 25.51 7.56
CA GLY A 598 -9.25 24.96 8.90
C GLY A 598 -10.53 25.47 9.55
N ARG A 599 -11.13 26.55 9.04
CA ARG A 599 -12.44 27.08 9.51
C ARG A 599 -13.63 26.43 8.81
N GLU A 600 -13.38 25.68 7.75
CA GLU A 600 -14.44 25.11 6.93
C GLU A 600 -14.96 23.78 7.50
N ILE A 601 -16.29 23.64 7.48
CA ILE A 601 -16.99 22.41 7.86
C ILE A 601 -17.78 21.85 6.68
N ALA A 602 -17.92 20.53 6.66
CA ALA A 602 -18.74 19.82 5.69
C ALA A 602 -19.94 19.22 6.40
N TYR A 603 -21.17 19.53 5.92
CA TYR A 603 -22.39 18.96 6.49
C TYR A 603 -22.71 17.59 5.89
N GLU A 604 -23.03 16.65 6.77
CA GLU A 604 -23.63 15.38 6.39
C GLU A 604 -25.14 15.50 6.34
N TYR A 605 -25.75 15.04 5.26
CA TYR A 605 -27.19 15.08 5.07
C TYR A 605 -27.81 13.69 5.22
N VAL A 606 -29.03 13.64 5.77
CA VAL A 606 -29.80 12.40 5.88
C VAL A 606 -30.15 11.90 4.46
N THR A 607 -29.78 10.67 4.13
CA THR A 607 -30.19 10.00 2.90
C THR A 607 -31.48 9.22 3.11
N LYS A 608 -32.42 9.29 2.16
CA LYS A 608 -33.64 8.47 2.13
C LYS A 608 -33.63 7.57 0.93
N LYS A 609 -33.96 6.30 1.14
CA LYS A 609 -34.21 5.36 0.05
C LYS A 609 -35.53 5.68 -0.62
N LYS A 610 -35.48 6.09 -1.89
CA LYS A 610 -36.65 6.35 -2.72
C LYS A 610 -36.71 5.30 -3.82
N LYS A 611 -37.86 4.69 -4.02
CA LYS A 611 -38.10 3.83 -5.19
C LYS A 611 -38.45 4.68 -6.39
N GLU A 612 -37.59 4.69 -7.39
CA GLU A 612 -37.82 5.36 -8.65
C GLU A 612 -37.57 4.37 -9.78
N ASN A 613 -38.55 4.20 -10.66
CA ASN A 613 -38.51 3.23 -11.79
C ASN A 613 -38.16 1.77 -11.40
N GLY A 614 -38.56 1.33 -10.18
CA GLY A 614 -38.32 -0.05 -9.72
C GLY A 614 -36.95 -0.26 -9.07
N GLN A 615 -36.08 0.74 -9.08
CA GLN A 615 -34.79 0.74 -8.37
C GLN A 615 -34.86 1.56 -7.07
N THR A 616 -34.17 1.12 -6.06
CA THR A 616 -34.03 1.87 -4.81
C THR A 616 -32.82 2.78 -4.94
N ILE A 617 -33.06 4.10 -5.06
CA ILE A 617 -32.02 5.12 -5.07
C ILE A 617 -31.95 5.81 -3.72
N GLU A 618 -30.74 6.15 -3.28
CA GLU A 618 -30.54 6.99 -2.11
C GLU A 618 -30.56 8.45 -2.53
N VAL A 619 -31.50 9.21 -1.96
CA VAL A 619 -31.63 10.65 -2.24
C VAL A 619 -31.24 11.41 -1.00
N LYS A 620 -30.28 12.35 -1.11
CA LYS A 620 -29.95 13.30 -0.05
C LYS A 620 -31.17 14.17 0.25
N THR A 621 -31.47 14.36 1.51
CA THR A 621 -32.52 15.28 1.99
C THR A 621 -31.88 16.57 2.47
N ASP A 622 -32.66 17.65 2.63
CA ASP A 622 -32.19 18.92 3.20
C ASP A 622 -31.94 18.85 4.72
N LYS A 623 -32.16 17.68 5.35
CA LYS A 623 -31.97 17.51 6.78
C LYS A 623 -30.53 17.14 7.10
N ILE A 624 -29.86 18.01 7.86
CA ILE A 624 -28.52 17.78 8.37
C ILE A 624 -28.54 16.63 9.38
N LYS A 625 -27.63 15.67 9.20
CA LYS A 625 -27.38 14.54 10.09
C LYS A 625 -26.28 14.88 11.10
N GLY A 626 -25.25 15.61 10.65
CA GLY A 626 -24.07 16.02 11.39
C GLY A 626 -23.17 16.88 10.52
N PHE A 627 -21.99 17.19 11.02
CA PHE A 627 -20.93 17.86 10.26
C PHE A 627 -19.57 17.34 10.67
N GLU A 628 -18.57 17.58 9.83
CA GLU A 628 -17.15 17.32 10.13
C GLU A 628 -16.32 18.51 9.65
N GLY A 629 -15.19 18.77 10.30
CA GLY A 629 -14.23 19.75 9.82
C GLY A 629 -13.48 19.23 8.59
N LYS A 630 -13.25 20.11 7.62
CA LYS A 630 -12.59 19.70 6.38
C LYS A 630 -11.10 19.42 6.55
N LEU A 631 -10.42 20.21 7.36
CA LEU A 631 -8.99 20.11 7.64
C LEU A 631 -8.72 19.61 9.06
N LEU A 632 -9.48 20.14 10.03
CA LEU A 632 -9.36 19.81 11.45
C LEU A 632 -10.55 18.96 11.86
N PRO A 633 -10.35 17.70 12.30
CA PRO A 633 -11.45 16.85 12.80
C PRO A 633 -12.16 17.49 13.98
N LYS A 634 -13.49 17.34 14.05
CA LYS A 634 -14.28 17.90 15.18
C LYS A 634 -13.86 17.34 16.54
N ALA A 635 -13.39 16.10 16.57
CA ALA A 635 -12.89 15.48 17.81
C ALA A 635 -11.67 16.23 18.37
N LEU A 636 -10.76 16.69 17.50
CA LEU A 636 -9.60 17.45 17.88
C LEU A 636 -9.99 18.81 18.48
N ILE A 637 -10.90 19.52 17.82
CA ILE A 637 -11.42 20.80 18.32
C ILE A 637 -12.15 20.62 19.66
N ALA A 638 -12.89 19.51 19.80
CA ALA A 638 -13.58 19.17 21.05
C ALA A 638 -12.59 18.91 22.18
N ALA A 639 -11.57 18.12 21.95
CA ALA A 639 -10.55 17.79 22.93
C ALA A 639 -9.79 19.05 23.40
N HIS A 640 -9.43 19.93 22.47
CA HIS A 640 -8.64 21.13 22.77
C HIS A 640 -9.45 22.24 23.49
N PHE A 641 -10.65 22.55 23.01
CA PHE A 641 -11.42 23.71 23.51
C PHE A 641 -12.56 23.37 24.47
N PHE A 642 -13.01 22.13 24.51
CA PHE A 642 -14.19 21.66 25.25
C PHE A 642 -13.89 20.38 26.04
N GLU A 643 -12.68 20.27 26.58
CA GLU A 643 -12.22 19.10 27.34
C GLU A 643 -13.18 18.68 28.46
N GLU A 644 -13.77 19.65 29.19
CA GLU A 644 -14.74 19.38 30.27
C GLU A 644 -16.03 18.74 29.73
N ASP A 645 -16.52 19.20 28.57
CA ASP A 645 -17.71 18.63 27.93
C ASP A 645 -17.41 17.20 27.42
N VAL A 646 -16.22 16.97 26.88
CA VAL A 646 -15.77 15.61 26.42
C VAL A 646 -15.69 14.68 27.63
N LYS A 647 -15.04 15.07 28.73
CA LYS A 647 -14.94 14.27 29.95
C LYS A 647 -16.32 13.98 30.56
N ALA A 648 -17.24 14.95 30.52
CA ALA A 648 -18.61 14.75 31.00
C ALA A 648 -19.36 13.74 30.12
N LEU A 649 -19.17 13.79 28.80
CA LEU A 649 -19.77 12.85 27.86
C LEU A 649 -19.21 11.43 28.05
N ASP A 650 -17.90 11.28 28.24
CA ASP A 650 -17.27 9.99 28.50
C ASP A 650 -17.69 9.40 29.84
N THR A 651 -17.88 10.23 30.84
CA THR A 651 -18.47 9.80 32.15
C THR A 651 -19.89 9.24 31.96
N LEU A 652 -20.72 9.91 31.15
CA LEU A 652 -22.08 9.43 30.86
C LEU A 652 -22.06 8.12 30.06
N ARG A 653 -21.13 7.97 29.13
CA ARG A 653 -20.95 6.72 28.38
C ARG A 653 -20.49 5.58 29.27
N GLY A 654 -19.50 5.81 30.15
CA GLY A 654 -19.08 4.83 31.16
C GLY A 654 -20.20 4.38 32.06
N GLN A 655 -21.05 5.33 32.53
CA GLN A 655 -22.23 5.00 33.32
C GLN A 655 -23.28 4.20 32.57
N LEU A 656 -23.45 4.49 31.26
CA LEU A 656 -24.32 3.71 30.39
C LEU A 656 -23.81 2.28 30.25
N ASP A 657 -22.50 2.09 30.01
CA ASP A 657 -21.88 0.79 29.87
C ASP A 657 -21.99 -0.05 31.14
N GLU A 658 -21.78 0.56 32.31
CA GLU A 658 -21.98 -0.11 33.60
C GLU A 658 -23.44 -0.57 33.79
N VAL A 659 -24.41 0.27 33.44
CA VAL A 659 -25.84 -0.10 33.55
C VAL A 659 -26.20 -1.19 32.54
N SER A 660 -25.66 -1.12 31.32
CA SER A 660 -25.90 -2.12 30.30
C SER A 660 -25.31 -3.49 30.71
N ALA A 661 -24.09 -3.51 31.25
CA ALA A 661 -23.47 -4.73 31.77
C ALA A 661 -24.29 -5.36 32.92
N LYS A 662 -24.79 -4.55 33.86
CA LYS A 662 -25.67 -5.05 34.92
C LYS A 662 -27.00 -5.58 34.41
N LEU A 663 -27.56 -4.99 33.36
CA LEU A 663 -28.78 -5.49 32.71
C LEU A 663 -28.55 -6.85 32.08
N GLU A 664 -27.39 -7.03 31.40
CA GLU A 664 -27.01 -8.31 30.81
C GLU A 664 -26.76 -9.37 31.89
N GLU A 665 -26.01 -9.04 32.95
CA GLU A 665 -25.75 -9.93 34.09
C GLU A 665 -27.05 -10.44 34.71
N LEU A 666 -27.96 -9.51 35.05
CA LEU A 666 -29.27 -9.89 35.66
C LEU A 666 -30.14 -10.71 34.67
N ALA A 667 -30.03 -10.42 33.35
CA ALA A 667 -30.76 -11.18 32.36
C ALA A 667 -30.22 -12.62 32.20
N GLU A 668 -28.89 -12.80 32.26
CA GLU A 668 -28.24 -14.10 32.20
C GLU A 668 -28.52 -14.91 33.49
N GLU A 669 -28.33 -14.31 34.66
CA GLU A 669 -28.58 -14.97 35.96
C GLU A 669 -30.02 -15.48 36.13
N ASN A 670 -30.99 -14.73 35.60
CA ASN A 670 -32.41 -14.98 35.82
C ASN A 670 -33.17 -15.49 34.59
N GLY A 671 -32.49 -15.71 33.44
CA GLY A 671 -33.09 -16.04 32.13
C GLY A 671 -33.30 -17.53 31.90
N GLY A 672 -32.78 -18.44 32.74
CA GLY A 672 -32.92 -19.90 32.60
C GLY A 672 -34.36 -20.43 32.79
N GLU A 673 -34.63 -21.68 32.46
CA GLU A 673 -35.96 -22.30 32.59
C GLU A 673 -36.50 -22.24 34.01
N ASP A 674 -35.63 -22.28 35.03
CA ASP A 674 -35.96 -22.14 36.46
C ASP A 674 -35.68 -20.71 37.00
N GLY A 675 -35.28 -19.75 36.11
CA GLY A 675 -34.95 -18.39 36.53
C GLY A 675 -36.16 -17.51 36.81
N LEU A 676 -35.92 -16.41 37.50
CA LEU A 676 -36.99 -15.46 37.90
C LEU A 676 -37.67 -14.80 36.70
N PHE A 677 -37.03 -14.80 35.53
CA PHE A 677 -37.56 -14.21 34.27
C PHE A 677 -38.18 -15.26 33.34
N ALA A 678 -38.20 -16.56 33.71
CA ALA A 678 -38.69 -17.66 32.88
C ALA A 678 -40.13 -17.48 32.37
N GLN A 679 -40.95 -16.67 33.06
CA GLN A 679 -42.37 -16.43 32.67
C GLN A 679 -42.54 -15.17 31.82
N LEU A 680 -41.46 -14.51 31.36
CA LEU A 680 -41.53 -13.32 30.54
C LEU A 680 -41.23 -13.66 29.10
N ASP A 681 -42.06 -13.20 28.18
CA ASP A 681 -41.82 -13.36 26.71
C ASP A 681 -40.67 -12.48 26.23
N ASP A 682 -40.44 -11.35 26.84
CA ASP A 682 -39.29 -10.47 26.62
C ASP A 682 -39.02 -9.60 27.88
N LEU A 683 -37.79 -9.03 27.92
CA LEU A 683 -37.36 -8.15 29.01
C LEU A 683 -37.62 -6.66 28.73
N LYS A 684 -38.66 -6.36 27.93
CA LYS A 684 -39.05 -4.97 27.68
C LYS A 684 -39.81 -4.36 28.85
N LYS A 685 -39.63 -3.06 29.03
CA LYS A 685 -40.24 -2.28 30.10
C LYS A 685 -41.75 -2.53 30.24
N ALA A 686 -42.49 -2.71 29.14
CA ALA A 686 -43.92 -2.94 29.17
C ALA A 686 -44.26 -4.31 29.78
N THR A 687 -43.56 -5.36 29.37
CA THR A 687 -43.73 -6.75 29.82
C THR A 687 -43.37 -6.87 31.30
N ILE A 688 -42.24 -6.30 31.71
CA ILE A 688 -41.81 -6.30 33.11
C ILE A 688 -42.81 -5.53 33.97
N SER A 689 -43.29 -4.36 33.53
CA SER A 689 -44.29 -3.57 34.27
C SER A 689 -45.61 -4.31 34.41
N ALA A 690 -46.05 -5.09 33.43
CA ALA A 690 -47.25 -5.92 33.51
C ALA A 690 -47.06 -7.04 34.55
N ARG A 691 -45.94 -7.73 34.53
CA ARG A 691 -45.58 -8.81 35.46
C ARG A 691 -45.53 -8.27 36.90
N ILE A 692 -44.86 -7.18 37.16
CA ILE A 692 -44.78 -6.52 38.47
C ILE A 692 -46.19 -6.23 39.03
N LYS A 693 -47.15 -5.79 38.20
CA LYS A 693 -48.53 -5.54 38.63
C LYS A 693 -49.25 -6.81 39.10
N VAL A 694 -48.99 -7.94 38.44
CA VAL A 694 -49.60 -9.23 38.79
C VAL A 694 -49.05 -9.77 40.09
N ILE A 695 -47.72 -9.77 40.28
CA ILE A 695 -47.06 -10.40 41.42
C ILE A 695 -46.97 -9.50 42.69
N LYS A 696 -47.33 -8.21 42.57
CA LYS A 696 -47.13 -7.19 43.64
C LYS A 696 -47.72 -7.56 45.00
N LYS A 697 -48.77 -8.39 45.05
CA LYS A 697 -49.45 -8.79 46.29
C LYS A 697 -49.19 -10.27 46.65
N ASP A 698 -48.34 -10.98 45.89
CA ASP A 698 -48.01 -12.36 46.14
C ASP A 698 -46.82 -12.50 47.09
N PRO A 699 -46.98 -13.06 48.29
CA PRO A 699 -45.87 -13.20 49.24
C PRO A 699 -44.80 -14.19 48.75
N ALA A 700 -45.18 -15.16 47.90
CA ALA A 700 -44.25 -16.16 47.33
C ALA A 700 -43.35 -15.59 46.26
N ALA A 701 -43.73 -14.52 45.57
CA ALA A 701 -42.98 -13.88 44.50
C ALA A 701 -42.13 -12.67 44.95
N LYS A 702 -41.75 -12.60 46.20
CA LYS A 702 -41.05 -11.43 46.78
C LYS A 702 -39.67 -11.21 46.15
N GLU A 703 -38.95 -12.28 45.87
CA GLU A 703 -37.62 -12.22 45.20
C GLU A 703 -37.76 -11.79 43.76
N GLU A 704 -38.62 -12.45 42.97
CA GLU A 704 -38.92 -12.07 41.58
C GLU A 704 -39.34 -10.58 41.50
N LEU A 705 -40.17 -10.11 42.42
CA LEU A 705 -40.60 -8.72 42.45
C LEU A 705 -39.45 -7.75 42.73
N ALA A 706 -38.48 -8.11 43.57
CA ALA A 706 -37.32 -7.30 43.88
C ALA A 706 -36.42 -7.20 42.66
N THR A 707 -36.07 -8.33 42.04
CA THR A 707 -35.21 -8.40 40.85
C THR A 707 -35.84 -7.68 39.65
N LEU A 708 -37.14 -7.85 39.40
CA LEU A 708 -37.86 -7.16 38.34
C LEU A 708 -37.92 -5.64 38.55
N LYS A 709 -38.00 -5.15 39.79
CA LYS A 709 -37.93 -3.72 40.08
C LYS A 709 -36.53 -3.17 39.87
N GLU A 710 -35.49 -3.92 40.23
CA GLU A 710 -34.11 -3.56 39.99
C GLU A 710 -33.84 -3.46 38.49
N TYR A 711 -34.21 -4.49 37.73
CA TYR A 711 -34.11 -4.50 36.30
C TYR A 711 -34.84 -3.33 35.63
N MET A 712 -36.08 -3.03 36.12
CA MET A 712 -36.85 -1.87 35.66
C MET A 712 -36.15 -0.54 35.93
N SER A 713 -35.53 -0.40 37.13
CA SER A 713 -34.77 0.78 37.51
C SER A 713 -33.53 0.97 36.60
N LEU A 714 -32.85 -0.12 36.29
CA LEU A 714 -31.71 -0.10 35.36
C LEU A 714 -32.13 0.25 33.91
N LEU A 715 -33.29 -0.25 33.40
CA LEU A 715 -33.83 0.15 32.11
C LEU A 715 -34.19 1.65 32.08
N ASP A 716 -34.72 2.18 33.20
CA ASP A 716 -34.98 3.61 33.29
C ASP A 716 -33.70 4.43 33.32
N ALA A 717 -32.68 3.98 34.05
CA ALA A 717 -31.33 4.58 34.04
C ALA A 717 -30.70 4.55 32.65
N GLU A 718 -30.71 3.41 31.97
CA GLU A 718 -30.21 3.26 30.60
C GLU A 718 -30.89 4.25 29.65
N SER A 719 -32.20 4.35 29.70
CA SER A 719 -32.96 5.30 28.87
C SER A 719 -32.62 6.76 29.18
N ASN A 720 -32.38 7.08 30.45
CA ASN A 720 -32.01 8.42 30.85
C ASN A 720 -30.59 8.78 30.42
N TYR A 721 -29.62 7.86 30.58
CA TYR A 721 -28.23 8.06 30.07
C TYR A 721 -28.22 8.22 28.57
N LYS A 722 -28.93 7.38 27.81
CA LYS A 722 -29.05 7.55 26.35
C LYS A 722 -29.59 8.91 25.93
N LYS A 723 -30.56 9.46 26.69
CA LYS A 723 -31.08 10.80 26.42
C LYS A 723 -30.09 11.90 26.81
N ALA A 724 -29.42 11.75 27.95
CA ALA A 724 -28.41 12.70 28.43
C ALA A 724 -27.20 12.75 27.44
N ILE A 725 -26.71 11.61 27.01
CA ILE A 725 -25.64 11.50 26.00
C ILE A 725 -26.03 12.22 24.70
N LYS A 726 -27.22 11.93 24.18
CA LYS A 726 -27.73 12.58 22.96
C LYS A 726 -27.84 14.09 23.10
N GLN A 727 -28.26 14.57 24.25
CA GLN A 727 -28.34 16.00 24.51
C GLN A 727 -26.96 16.63 24.63
N ALA A 728 -26.04 15.99 25.35
CA ALA A 728 -24.66 16.46 25.51
C ALA A 728 -23.91 16.50 24.16
N GLU A 729 -24.10 15.48 23.31
CA GLU A 729 -23.56 15.47 21.95
C GLU A 729 -24.09 16.62 21.10
N ALA A 730 -25.41 16.90 21.15
CA ALA A 730 -26.03 18.00 20.42
C ALA A 730 -25.56 19.38 20.89
N ASP A 731 -25.40 19.53 22.22
CA ASP A 731 -24.90 20.76 22.83
C ASP A 731 -23.42 20.99 22.46
N LEU A 732 -22.60 19.93 22.49
CA LEU A 732 -21.19 19.97 22.04
C LEU A 732 -21.10 20.29 20.57
N ASP A 733 -21.87 19.63 19.70
CA ASP A 733 -21.89 19.91 18.25
C ASP A 733 -22.25 21.38 17.97
N THR A 734 -23.20 21.95 18.73
CA THR A 734 -23.55 23.38 18.60
C THR A 734 -22.40 24.30 19.01
N LYS A 735 -21.63 23.95 20.05
CA LYS A 735 -20.46 24.72 20.48
C LYS A 735 -19.35 24.65 19.43
N LEU A 736 -19.11 23.46 18.89
CA LEU A 736 -18.11 23.19 17.86
C LEU A 736 -18.40 23.97 16.56
N GLU A 737 -19.64 23.89 16.05
CA GLU A 737 -20.06 24.61 14.85
C GLU A 737 -19.82 26.13 14.96
N ARG A 738 -19.98 26.69 16.15
CA ARG A 738 -19.70 28.10 16.43
C ARG A 738 -18.21 28.40 16.56
N LYS A 739 -17.39 27.45 17.03
CA LYS A 739 -15.96 27.66 17.25
C LYS A 739 -15.19 27.69 15.92
N TYR A 740 -15.49 26.82 14.95
CA TYR A 740 -14.76 26.73 13.69
C TYR A 740 -14.54 28.09 12.99
N PRO A 741 -15.56 28.94 12.74
CA PRO A 741 -15.36 30.22 12.10
C PRO A 741 -14.52 31.23 12.92
N GLN A 742 -14.36 30.96 14.22
CA GLN A 742 -13.65 31.85 15.15
C GLN A 742 -12.18 31.45 15.35
N LEU A 743 -11.75 30.32 14.80
CA LEU A 743 -10.37 29.88 14.89
C LEU A 743 -9.42 30.91 14.27
N THR A 744 -8.39 31.30 15.00
CA THR A 744 -7.29 32.12 14.47
C THR A 744 -6.35 31.26 13.61
N LEU A 745 -5.57 31.89 12.75
CA LEU A 745 -4.58 31.16 11.93
C LEU A 745 -3.51 30.47 12.80
N GLU A 746 -3.16 31.07 13.91
CA GLU A 746 -2.21 30.51 14.87
C GLU A 746 -2.77 29.26 15.53
N GLU A 747 -4.03 29.29 16.00
CA GLU A 747 -4.71 28.11 16.54
C GLU A 747 -4.82 27.00 15.49
N ILE A 748 -5.14 27.31 14.23
CA ILE A 748 -5.24 26.33 13.14
C ILE A 748 -3.89 25.67 12.86
N ARG A 749 -2.81 26.48 12.74
CA ARG A 749 -1.46 25.93 12.53
C ARG A 749 -1.04 25.02 13.67
N HIS A 750 -1.26 25.44 14.91
CA HIS A 750 -0.94 24.63 16.08
C HIS A 750 -1.72 23.31 16.09
N LEU A 751 -3.04 23.38 15.97
CA LEU A 751 -3.90 22.19 15.96
C LEU A 751 -3.55 21.22 14.81
N LEU A 752 -3.26 21.76 13.64
CA LEU A 752 -2.94 20.94 12.46
C LEU A 752 -1.57 20.30 12.57
N VAL A 753 -0.54 21.08 12.85
CA VAL A 753 0.85 20.60 12.80
C VAL A 753 1.22 19.88 14.08
N GLU A 754 0.90 20.47 15.25
CA GLU A 754 1.32 19.90 16.54
C GLU A 754 0.39 18.77 17.00
N GLU A 755 -0.92 19.01 17.02
CA GLU A 755 -1.86 18.08 17.64
C GLU A 755 -2.40 17.03 16.68
N LYS A 756 -2.48 17.31 15.36
CA LYS A 756 -2.95 16.34 14.38
C LYS A 756 -1.78 15.55 13.77
N TRP A 757 -0.78 16.24 13.19
CA TRP A 757 0.28 15.55 12.46
C TRP A 757 1.37 15.01 13.38
N PHE A 758 2.03 15.86 14.13
CA PHE A 758 3.14 15.41 14.98
C PHE A 758 2.70 14.43 16.06
N ALA A 759 1.55 14.66 16.70
CA ALA A 759 1.06 13.74 17.73
C ALA A 759 0.73 12.34 17.15
N ALA A 760 0.13 12.27 15.96
CA ALA A 760 -0.17 11.00 15.31
C ALA A 760 1.11 10.24 14.92
N ILE A 761 2.08 10.92 14.29
CA ILE A 761 3.35 10.33 13.90
C ILE A 761 4.13 9.84 15.14
N TYR A 762 4.17 10.66 16.21
CA TYR A 762 4.84 10.28 17.45
C TYR A 762 4.23 9.04 18.08
N SER A 763 2.89 8.97 18.14
CA SER A 763 2.18 7.82 18.72
C SER A 763 2.53 6.49 18.01
N GLU A 764 2.68 6.51 16.69
CA GLU A 764 3.04 5.31 15.93
C GLU A 764 4.54 4.95 16.09
N ILE A 765 5.42 5.95 16.19
CA ILE A 765 6.85 5.72 16.47
C ILE A 765 7.04 5.14 17.87
N ASP A 766 6.33 5.67 18.86
CA ASP A 766 6.34 5.16 20.23
C ASP A 766 5.83 3.72 20.31
N ALA A 767 4.79 3.38 19.54
CA ALA A 767 4.31 2.00 19.42
C ALA A 767 5.38 1.04 18.85
N ILE A 768 6.23 1.49 17.91
CA ILE A 768 7.39 0.70 17.44
C ILE A 768 8.38 0.48 18.58
N HIS A 769 8.68 1.51 19.37
CA HIS A 769 9.54 1.39 20.53
C HIS A 769 8.97 0.43 21.59
N GLU A 770 7.67 0.55 21.92
CA GLU A 770 7.01 -0.39 22.82
C GLU A 770 7.07 -1.84 22.33
N ALA A 771 6.98 -2.06 21.01
CA ALA A 771 7.12 -3.40 20.41
C ALA A 771 8.48 -4.04 20.69
N VAL A 772 9.55 -3.26 20.85
CA VAL A 772 10.88 -3.76 21.25
C VAL A 772 10.81 -4.49 22.60
N SER A 773 10.12 -3.90 23.59
CA SER A 773 9.94 -4.52 24.91
C SER A 773 9.07 -5.79 24.83
N HIS A 774 8.04 -5.77 24.01
CA HIS A 774 7.16 -6.91 23.79
C HIS A 774 7.88 -8.09 23.14
N HIS A 775 8.72 -7.83 22.11
CA HIS A 775 9.50 -8.87 21.45
C HIS A 775 10.53 -9.49 22.40
N LEU A 776 11.27 -8.65 23.14
CA LEU A 776 12.25 -9.13 24.13
C LEU A 776 11.55 -9.95 25.23
N SER A 777 10.47 -9.44 25.82
CA SER A 777 9.76 -10.12 26.92
C SER A 777 9.14 -11.43 26.45
N ALA A 778 8.54 -11.45 25.25
CA ALA A 778 7.99 -12.68 24.66
C ALA A 778 9.07 -13.74 24.46
N ARG A 779 10.28 -13.37 23.98
CA ARG A 779 11.37 -14.32 23.79
C ARG A 779 11.94 -14.81 25.11
N VAL A 780 12.10 -13.92 26.09
CA VAL A 780 12.53 -14.32 27.45
C VAL A 780 11.54 -15.27 28.08
N THR A 781 10.22 -14.94 28.04
CA THR A 781 9.16 -15.79 28.57
C THR A 781 9.14 -17.14 27.87
N GLN A 782 9.27 -17.18 26.55
CA GLN A 782 9.34 -18.42 25.76
C GLN A 782 10.50 -19.32 26.22
N LEU A 783 11.69 -18.74 26.45
CA LEU A 783 12.85 -19.52 26.94
C LEU A 783 12.62 -20.05 28.35
N VAL A 784 12.03 -19.23 29.24
CA VAL A 784 11.66 -19.64 30.61
C VAL A 784 10.68 -20.79 30.58
N GLU A 785 9.60 -20.68 29.81
CA GLU A 785 8.56 -21.73 29.70
C GLU A 785 9.10 -23.01 29.05
N ARG A 786 9.96 -22.90 28.03
CA ARG A 786 10.56 -24.03 27.31
C ARG A 786 11.35 -24.96 28.23
N TYR A 787 12.09 -24.37 29.16
CA TYR A 787 13.01 -25.11 30.05
C TYR A 787 12.55 -25.10 31.53
N GLU A 788 11.26 -24.82 31.79
CA GLU A 788 10.68 -24.72 33.13
C GLU A 788 10.77 -26.04 33.90
N TYR A 789 10.53 -27.15 33.22
CA TYR A 789 10.51 -28.48 33.83
C TYR A 789 11.52 -29.42 33.16
N THR A 790 12.24 -30.18 33.98
CA THR A 790 13.06 -31.31 33.49
C THR A 790 12.19 -32.51 33.17
N LEU A 791 12.69 -33.43 32.32
CA LEU A 791 12.02 -34.70 32.02
C LEU A 791 11.70 -35.45 33.28
N LYS A 792 12.64 -35.51 34.25
CA LYS A 792 12.47 -36.19 35.53
C LYS A 792 11.35 -35.57 36.38
N GLU A 793 11.26 -34.23 36.43
CA GLU A 793 10.15 -33.54 37.15
C GLU A 793 8.82 -33.83 36.53
N CYS A 794 8.73 -33.89 35.20
CA CYS A 794 7.51 -34.29 34.48
C CYS A 794 7.12 -35.75 34.77
N GLU A 795 8.09 -36.67 34.78
CA GLU A 795 7.85 -38.09 35.13
C GLU A 795 7.38 -38.22 36.59
N ASP A 796 8.04 -37.57 37.56
CA ASP A 796 7.66 -37.57 38.96
C ASP A 796 6.24 -36.98 39.16
N GLU A 797 5.83 -35.99 38.37
CA GLU A 797 4.50 -35.43 38.44
C GLU A 797 3.42 -36.33 37.85
N VAL A 798 3.73 -37.03 36.73
CA VAL A 798 2.87 -38.05 36.14
C VAL A 798 2.60 -39.16 37.16
N ASP A 799 3.68 -39.69 37.79
CA ASP A 799 3.54 -40.72 38.81
C ASP A 799 2.68 -40.27 40.00
N ARG A 800 2.83 -39.00 40.40
CA ARG A 800 1.99 -38.42 41.47
C ARG A 800 0.53 -38.32 41.08
N TYR A 801 0.22 -37.91 39.87
CA TYR A 801 -1.16 -37.80 39.38
C TYR A 801 -1.76 -39.21 39.15
N GLU A 802 -0.99 -40.16 38.63
CA GLU A 802 -1.40 -41.54 38.46
C GLU A 802 -1.81 -42.17 39.84
N ALA A 803 -0.97 -42.01 40.85
CA ALA A 803 -1.26 -42.44 42.23
C ALA A 803 -2.53 -41.76 42.77
N LYS A 804 -2.74 -40.48 42.49
CA LYS A 804 -3.94 -39.74 42.91
C LYS A 804 -5.20 -40.22 42.22
N VAL A 805 -5.15 -40.44 40.90
CA VAL A 805 -6.25 -41.01 40.12
C VAL A 805 -6.61 -42.40 40.62
N LYS A 806 -5.61 -43.26 40.85
CA LYS A 806 -5.79 -44.61 41.40
C LYS A 806 -6.50 -44.55 42.75
N SER A 807 -6.07 -43.71 43.67
CA SER A 807 -6.70 -43.49 44.97
C SER A 807 -8.17 -43.05 44.86
N HIS A 808 -8.48 -42.18 43.91
CA HIS A 808 -9.86 -41.72 43.66
C HIS A 808 -10.74 -42.87 43.12
N LEU A 809 -10.22 -43.66 42.14
CA LEU A 809 -10.93 -44.78 41.57
C LEU A 809 -11.20 -45.88 42.64
N GLU A 810 -10.23 -46.19 43.50
CA GLU A 810 -10.40 -47.13 44.63
C GLU A 810 -11.49 -46.64 45.58
N ARG A 811 -11.55 -45.34 45.89
CA ARG A 811 -12.61 -44.72 46.71
C ARG A 811 -14.00 -44.84 46.06
N MET A 812 -14.06 -44.83 44.74
CA MET A 812 -15.29 -45.01 43.96
C MET A 812 -15.68 -46.49 43.81
N GLY A 813 -14.86 -47.43 44.35
CA GLY A 813 -15.14 -48.88 44.31
C GLY A 813 -14.63 -49.60 43.05
N PHE A 814 -13.77 -48.99 42.30
CA PHE A 814 -13.08 -49.59 41.14
C PHE A 814 -11.79 -50.27 41.62
N ALA A 815 -11.57 -51.49 41.21
CA ALA A 815 -10.29 -52.20 41.41
C ALA A 815 -9.39 -51.84 40.23
N TRP A 816 -8.17 -51.39 40.51
CA TRP A 816 -7.16 -51.04 39.48
C TRP A 816 -6.18 -52.19 39.33
#